data_730f7a7ffacf542a13cba687a0e0a259
#
_entry.id   730f7a7ffacf542a13cba687a0e0a259
#
_cell.length_a   1.000
_cell.length_b   1.000
_cell.length_c   1.000
_cell.angle_alpha   90.00
_cell.angle_beta   90.00
_cell.angle_gamma   90.00
#
_symmetry.space_group_name_H-M   'P 1'
#
loop_
_entity.id
_entity.type
_entity.pdbx_description
1 polymer ?
#
loop_
_entity_poly.entity_id
_entity_poly.type
_entity_poly.pdbx_seq_one_letter_code
_entity_poly.pdbx_strand_id
1 'polypeptide(L)'
;INLLLGENYVLNVSLKESSELLDEVVVTASKESNMKSDRAGAIMNANRDMINSTPTISRSISDIMRLSPQGADVGNGFAVGGGNYRQSFVTVDGAAFNNTFGLGGNLPANGSPISLDALEQVTVAVTPFDVRQSGFTGGAINAVTRSGDNQFRGTVYGYFNNENLRGDRVEDYKLTRSKSQYYTYGASFGGPIIKDKLFFFVNGEYEDNVTAGSSYQPRTSLDQEYTGNVRRPVENTIVDGNETWVGLNDMRQYLKEKYNYDPGRYNNYSVNTPAYRIMARLDWNANLNNKLSLRFTKTHTKDSNFPSSSTSPLSADDIYPGDTGLGIPKGKDSGRSTKYSMSFENSNYYQVRDFTSVAGEWNSRFANGAMNNMLRFAYSYQNEPREYDGNPFPTVDILKDGASYAGFGMDVFTQGNLRKTSVYTVTDEFNWNVGINKFMAGFQYEHTKATNGYMQAGGGYYVYSSWDDFVNGKKPAAFGITHSNAADLSQFYAEMKFQQFSLYLQDEIALSENLKVTGGLRFELPIYPSLKNNYNEDFAKLDFGGTRYSTDQLPDAKLSVSPRVGFNWDLTGERKYVLRGGTGLFVGRLPFVWLVSAVGNSNVGQTQYFYNKVDANTGKQPDFHTNVNDILKDLYDGKFTPNEVVAPQSPTIIDTNLKMPSTWKTSLAFDMKLPGDIDFTVEGIYSRDYNPVV
;
A
#
# COMPACT_ATOMS: atom_id res chain seq x y z
N ILE A 1 -10.04 -22.77 -25.56
CA ILE A 1 -10.51 -22.97 -24.16
C ILE A 1 -9.69 -22.05 -23.28
N ASN A 2 -10.33 -21.06 -22.67
CA ASN A 2 -9.69 -20.17 -21.69
C ASN A 2 -9.77 -20.84 -20.33
N LEU A 3 -8.62 -21.17 -19.72
CA LEU A 3 -8.54 -21.73 -18.38
C LEU A 3 -8.38 -20.59 -17.37
N LEU A 4 -9.25 -20.53 -16.38
CA LEU A 4 -9.24 -19.49 -15.34
C LEU A 4 -8.46 -19.94 -14.11
N LEU A 5 -7.77 -19.02 -13.46
CA LEU A 5 -6.99 -19.29 -12.25
C LEU A 5 -7.91 -19.67 -11.07
N GLY A 6 -7.57 -20.75 -10.38
CA GLY A 6 -8.35 -21.22 -9.22
C GLY A 6 -9.60 -22.02 -9.60
N GLU A 7 -9.83 -22.28 -10.87
CA GLU A 7 -10.90 -23.14 -11.35
C GLU A 7 -10.35 -24.43 -11.95
N ASN A 8 -10.95 -25.55 -11.60
CA ASN A 8 -10.65 -26.84 -12.23
C ASN A 8 -11.52 -26.98 -13.47
N TYR A 9 -10.90 -27.14 -14.62
CA TYR A 9 -11.64 -27.34 -15.87
C TYR A 9 -11.81 -28.83 -16.14
N VAL A 10 -13.05 -29.31 -16.19
CA VAL A 10 -13.39 -30.68 -16.60
C VAL A 10 -13.91 -30.62 -18.02
N LEU A 11 -13.11 -31.10 -18.97
CA LEU A 11 -13.52 -31.23 -20.37
C LEU A 11 -13.97 -32.68 -20.60
N ASN A 12 -15.28 -32.91 -20.62
CA ASN A 12 -15.86 -34.18 -21.07
C ASN A 12 -16.03 -34.14 -22.58
N VAL A 13 -15.17 -34.84 -23.29
CA VAL A 13 -15.27 -34.95 -24.75
C VAL A 13 -15.82 -36.31 -25.10
N SER A 14 -16.98 -36.34 -25.72
CA SER A 14 -17.52 -37.54 -26.37
C SER A 14 -17.11 -37.50 -27.87
N LEU A 15 -16.20 -38.35 -28.27
CA LEU A 15 -15.81 -38.51 -29.67
C LEU A 15 -16.83 -39.41 -30.32
N LYS A 16 -17.53 -38.90 -31.39
CA LYS A 16 -18.30 -39.73 -32.32
C LYS A 16 -17.42 -39.94 -33.55
N GLU A 17 -17.29 -41.16 -33.99
CA GLU A 17 -16.73 -41.43 -35.31
C GLU A 17 -17.60 -40.74 -36.38
N SER A 18 -17.02 -39.80 -37.11
CA SER A 18 -17.66 -39.16 -38.25
C SER A 18 -16.75 -39.31 -39.45
N SER A 19 -17.29 -39.84 -40.54
CA SER A 19 -16.62 -39.97 -41.82
C SER A 19 -16.80 -38.74 -42.73
N GLU A 20 -17.29 -37.64 -42.22
CA GLU A 20 -17.46 -36.39 -42.96
C GLU A 20 -16.31 -35.41 -42.71
N LEU A 21 -15.87 -34.76 -43.79
CA LEU A 21 -14.90 -33.68 -43.80
C LEU A 21 -15.36 -32.58 -42.83
N LEU A 22 -14.52 -32.27 -41.85
CA LEU A 22 -14.75 -31.22 -40.88
C LEU A 22 -14.81 -29.86 -41.57
N ASP A 23 -15.99 -29.30 -41.67
CA ASP A 23 -16.15 -27.85 -41.75
C ASP A 23 -15.61 -27.22 -40.45
N GLU A 24 -14.96 -26.08 -40.60
CA GLU A 24 -14.34 -25.34 -39.52
C GLU A 24 -15.29 -25.21 -38.31
N VAL A 25 -15.01 -25.94 -37.23
CA VAL A 25 -15.76 -25.81 -35.99
C VAL A 25 -15.31 -24.49 -35.37
N VAL A 26 -16.04 -23.44 -35.65
CA VAL A 26 -15.96 -22.21 -34.88
C VAL A 26 -16.50 -22.50 -33.48
N VAL A 27 -15.59 -22.82 -32.55
CA VAL A 27 -15.92 -22.84 -31.14
C VAL A 27 -16.15 -21.39 -30.72
N THR A 28 -17.39 -20.93 -30.83
CA THR A 28 -17.79 -19.69 -30.18
C THR A 28 -17.54 -19.91 -28.69
N ALA A 29 -16.60 -19.15 -28.12
CA ALA A 29 -16.40 -19.11 -26.68
C ALA A 29 -17.78 -18.84 -26.06
N SER A 30 -18.30 -19.79 -25.32
CA SER A 30 -19.53 -19.58 -24.57
C SER A 30 -19.28 -18.44 -23.64
N LYS A 31 -20.18 -17.43 -23.69
CA LYS A 31 -20.24 -16.35 -22.71
C LYS A 31 -20.04 -16.96 -21.32
N GLU A 32 -19.00 -16.51 -20.58
CA GLU A 32 -18.64 -17.14 -19.32
C GLU A 32 -19.83 -17.13 -18.37
N SER A 33 -20.45 -18.28 -18.17
CA SER A 33 -21.55 -18.44 -17.24
C SER A 33 -20.97 -18.44 -15.81
N ASN A 34 -21.59 -17.69 -14.92
CA ASN A 34 -21.31 -17.74 -13.47
C ASN A 34 -21.61 -19.10 -12.84
N MET A 35 -22.22 -20.02 -13.60
CA MET A 35 -22.68 -21.35 -13.17
C MET A 35 -21.66 -22.47 -13.39
N LYS A 36 -20.36 -22.22 -13.11
CA LYS A 36 -19.31 -23.24 -13.26
C LYS A 36 -19.32 -24.26 -12.14
N SER A 37 -18.98 -25.52 -12.45
CA SER A 37 -19.04 -26.66 -11.51
C SER A 37 -18.03 -26.57 -10.36
N ASP A 38 -17.02 -25.72 -10.48
CA ASP A 38 -15.92 -25.64 -9.54
C ASP A 38 -16.03 -24.42 -8.61
N ARG A 39 -17.08 -23.62 -8.75
CA ARG A 39 -17.30 -22.43 -7.95
C ARG A 39 -18.13 -22.79 -6.71
N ALA A 40 -17.52 -22.79 -5.53
CA ALA A 40 -18.22 -22.99 -4.27
C ALA A 40 -18.60 -21.67 -3.58
N GLY A 41 -17.71 -20.70 -3.55
CA GLY A 41 -17.88 -19.42 -2.83
C GLY A 41 -18.19 -18.22 -3.71
N ALA A 42 -18.18 -17.03 -3.08
CA ALA A 42 -18.31 -15.74 -3.74
C ALA A 42 -16.99 -15.38 -4.46
N ILE A 43 -16.94 -15.60 -5.76
CA ILE A 43 -15.76 -15.38 -6.60
C ILE A 43 -16.18 -14.65 -7.88
N MET A 44 -15.49 -13.58 -8.23
CA MET A 44 -15.62 -12.88 -9.50
C MET A 44 -14.34 -13.08 -10.31
N ASN A 45 -14.49 -13.47 -11.57
CA ASN A 45 -13.40 -13.63 -12.52
C ASN A 45 -13.58 -12.63 -13.67
N ALA A 46 -12.56 -11.82 -13.91
CA ALA A 46 -12.47 -10.94 -15.06
C ALA A 46 -11.39 -11.49 -16.01
N ASN A 47 -11.81 -11.97 -17.16
CA ASN A 47 -10.92 -12.42 -18.22
C ASN A 47 -10.40 -11.24 -19.06
N ARG A 48 -9.55 -11.53 -20.05
CA ARG A 48 -8.95 -10.52 -20.93
C ARG A 48 -9.98 -9.67 -21.66
N ASP A 49 -11.08 -10.28 -22.16
CA ASP A 49 -12.11 -9.55 -22.90
C ASP A 49 -12.86 -8.58 -21.98
N MET A 50 -13.17 -9.02 -20.75
CA MET A 50 -13.79 -8.17 -19.75
C MET A 50 -12.85 -7.03 -19.31
N ILE A 51 -11.55 -7.31 -19.11
CA ILE A 51 -10.54 -6.29 -18.78
C ILE A 51 -10.46 -5.24 -19.91
N ASN A 52 -10.46 -5.67 -21.17
CA ASN A 52 -10.37 -4.77 -22.32
C ASN A 52 -11.63 -3.94 -22.56
N SER A 53 -12.82 -4.51 -22.28
CA SER A 53 -14.11 -3.86 -22.51
C SER A 53 -14.56 -2.97 -21.34
N THR A 54 -13.94 -3.12 -20.16
CA THR A 54 -14.30 -2.33 -18.99
C THR A 54 -13.72 -0.91 -19.09
N PRO A 55 -14.57 0.13 -19.06
CA PRO A 55 -14.08 1.49 -18.95
C PRO A 55 -13.30 1.70 -17.64
N THR A 56 -12.07 2.15 -17.74
CA THR A 56 -11.18 2.38 -16.62
C THR A 56 -10.85 3.86 -16.48
N ILE A 57 -10.72 4.35 -15.24
CA ILE A 57 -10.35 5.74 -14.96
C ILE A 57 -8.83 5.84 -14.77
N SER A 58 -8.28 4.97 -13.94
CA SER A 58 -6.86 4.98 -13.53
C SER A 58 -6.02 3.92 -14.23
N ARG A 59 -6.62 3.05 -15.05
CA ARG A 59 -5.97 1.90 -15.70
C ARG A 59 -5.19 1.02 -14.71
N SER A 60 -5.76 0.83 -13.53
CA SER A 60 -5.17 0.01 -12.47
C SER A 60 -5.94 -1.29 -12.28
N ILE A 61 -5.31 -2.27 -11.62
CA ILE A 61 -5.99 -3.49 -11.21
C ILE A 61 -7.22 -3.20 -10.32
N SER A 62 -7.21 -2.08 -9.58
CA SER A 62 -8.33 -1.64 -8.74
C SER A 62 -9.58 -1.33 -9.55
N ASP A 63 -9.46 -0.84 -10.79
CA ASP A 63 -10.61 -0.59 -11.65
C ASP A 63 -11.34 -1.90 -12.00
N ILE A 64 -10.60 -3.01 -12.13
CA ILE A 64 -11.18 -4.34 -12.36
C ILE A 64 -11.76 -4.93 -11.08
N MET A 65 -11.09 -4.71 -9.94
CA MET A 65 -11.59 -5.17 -8.64
C MET A 65 -12.95 -4.55 -8.28
N ARG A 66 -13.24 -3.32 -8.74
CA ARG A 66 -14.53 -2.64 -8.57
C ARG A 66 -15.72 -3.34 -9.23
N LEU A 67 -15.47 -4.26 -10.16
CA LEU A 67 -16.53 -5.07 -10.76
C LEU A 67 -17.07 -6.14 -9.81
N SER A 68 -16.37 -6.41 -8.70
CA SER A 68 -16.88 -7.32 -7.67
C SER A 68 -17.99 -6.65 -6.87
N PRO A 69 -19.20 -7.25 -6.81
CA PRO A 69 -20.32 -6.68 -6.05
C PRO A 69 -20.07 -6.54 -4.54
N GLN A 70 -19.12 -7.34 -4.01
CA GLN A 70 -18.75 -7.32 -2.58
C GLN A 70 -17.55 -6.42 -2.29
N GLY A 71 -17.10 -5.64 -3.26
CA GLY A 71 -15.94 -4.76 -3.16
C GLY A 71 -16.34 -3.29 -3.15
N ALA A 72 -15.54 -2.47 -2.46
CA ALA A 72 -15.70 -1.03 -2.42
C ALA A 72 -14.35 -0.32 -2.41
N ASP A 73 -14.25 0.77 -3.16
CA ASP A 73 -13.12 1.70 -3.05
C ASP A 73 -13.35 2.60 -1.83
N VAL A 74 -12.38 2.62 -0.93
CA VAL A 74 -12.45 3.38 0.33
C VAL A 74 -11.37 4.47 0.39
N GLY A 75 -10.94 4.98 -0.76
CA GLY A 75 -9.98 6.07 -0.91
C GLY A 75 -8.51 5.64 -0.74
N ASN A 76 -8.18 4.88 0.28
CA ASN A 76 -6.82 4.37 0.51
C ASN A 76 -6.58 2.97 -0.07
N GLY A 77 -7.57 2.39 -0.75
CA GLY A 77 -7.48 1.07 -1.35
C GLY A 77 -8.83 0.42 -1.54
N PHE A 78 -8.81 -0.83 -2.00
CA PHE A 78 -10.00 -1.59 -2.31
C PHE A 78 -10.33 -2.59 -1.18
N ALA A 79 -11.45 -2.37 -0.51
CA ALA A 79 -11.98 -3.24 0.53
C ALA A 79 -12.87 -4.33 -0.07
N VAL A 80 -12.78 -5.55 0.45
CA VAL A 80 -13.54 -6.70 -0.03
C VAL A 80 -14.24 -7.38 1.15
N GLY A 81 -15.47 -7.83 0.93
CA GLY A 81 -16.24 -8.64 1.88
C GLY A 81 -16.60 -7.92 3.19
N GLY A 82 -16.76 -6.59 3.16
CA GLY A 82 -17.09 -5.77 4.32
C GLY A 82 -15.91 -5.48 5.26
N GLY A 83 -14.70 -5.94 4.92
CA GLY A 83 -13.49 -5.71 5.70
C GLY A 83 -12.80 -4.39 5.39
N ASN A 84 -11.68 -4.12 6.06
CA ASN A 84 -10.77 -3.02 5.73
C ASN A 84 -9.95 -3.38 4.48
N TYR A 85 -9.55 -2.38 3.67
CA TYR A 85 -8.72 -2.60 2.47
C TYR A 85 -7.40 -3.33 2.76
N ARG A 86 -6.81 -3.17 3.94
CA ARG A 86 -5.59 -3.87 4.38
C ARG A 86 -5.79 -5.37 4.64
N GLN A 87 -7.04 -5.82 4.78
CA GLN A 87 -7.38 -7.20 5.05
C GLN A 87 -7.46 -8.07 3.79
N SER A 88 -7.31 -7.47 2.59
CA SER A 88 -7.25 -8.19 1.32
C SER A 88 -5.81 -8.54 0.96
N PHE A 89 -5.62 -9.70 0.33
CA PHE A 89 -4.31 -10.15 -0.15
C PHE A 89 -4.29 -10.25 -1.67
N VAL A 90 -3.31 -9.60 -2.29
CA VAL A 90 -3.18 -9.53 -3.75
C VAL A 90 -1.95 -10.31 -4.18
N THR A 91 -2.12 -11.20 -5.16
CA THR A 91 -1.01 -11.90 -5.80
C THR A 91 -1.05 -11.74 -7.32
N VAL A 92 0.12 -11.75 -7.95
CA VAL A 92 0.27 -11.85 -9.41
C VAL A 92 1.20 -13.02 -9.71
N ASP A 93 0.71 -14.03 -10.44
CA ASP A 93 1.37 -15.31 -10.66
C ASP A 93 1.92 -15.93 -9.36
N GLY A 94 1.17 -15.80 -8.26
CA GLY A 94 1.51 -16.30 -6.94
C GLY A 94 2.54 -15.48 -6.16
N ALA A 95 3.13 -14.43 -6.73
CA ALA A 95 3.98 -13.49 -6.00
C ALA A 95 3.11 -12.47 -5.23
N ALA A 96 3.52 -12.09 -4.02
CA ALA A 96 2.83 -11.07 -3.23
C ALA A 96 2.93 -9.68 -3.88
N PHE A 97 1.78 -9.05 -4.11
CA PHE A 97 1.63 -7.68 -4.64
C PHE A 97 0.93 -6.78 -3.63
N ASN A 98 1.07 -7.08 -2.35
CA ASN A 98 0.54 -6.25 -1.27
C ASN A 98 1.59 -5.29 -0.74
N ASN A 99 1.10 -4.15 -0.24
CA ASN A 99 1.86 -3.32 0.69
C ASN A 99 1.81 -3.97 2.09
N THR A 100 2.70 -4.92 2.33
CA THR A 100 2.78 -5.67 3.59
C THR A 100 3.27 -4.82 4.76
N PHE A 101 3.90 -3.67 4.49
CA PHE A 101 4.30 -2.73 5.53
C PHE A 101 3.08 -2.17 6.28
N GLY A 102 1.95 -1.95 5.59
CA GLY A 102 0.69 -1.56 6.20
C GLY A 102 0.45 -0.06 6.34
N LEU A 103 1.27 0.80 5.72
CA LEU A 103 1.04 2.24 5.60
C LEU A 103 0.67 2.64 4.17
N GLY A 104 -0.34 3.48 4.02
CA GLY A 104 -0.88 3.87 2.72
C GLY A 104 -1.83 2.82 2.15
N GLY A 105 -1.99 2.78 0.82
CA GLY A 105 -2.86 1.82 0.14
C GLY A 105 -2.37 0.37 0.25
N ASN A 106 -3.25 -0.59 -0.02
CA ASN A 106 -2.90 -2.02 0.05
C ASN A 106 -2.10 -2.54 -1.15
N LEU A 107 -2.09 -1.82 -2.27
CA LEU A 107 -1.26 -2.12 -3.44
C LEU A 107 0.01 -1.26 -3.43
N PRO A 108 1.17 -1.82 -3.80
CA PRO A 108 2.39 -1.03 -4.00
C PRO A 108 2.26 -0.10 -5.21
N ALA A 109 3.29 0.72 -5.44
CA ALA A 109 3.40 1.58 -6.61
C ALA A 109 2.12 2.44 -6.85
N ASN A 110 1.61 3.07 -5.79
CA ASN A 110 0.44 3.94 -5.80
C ASN A 110 -0.84 3.28 -6.37
N GLY A 111 -1.02 1.99 -6.06
CA GLY A 111 -2.20 1.23 -6.50
C GLY A 111 -2.10 0.63 -7.91
N SER A 112 -1.00 0.87 -8.63
CA SER A 112 -0.79 0.36 -9.98
C SER A 112 0.57 -0.31 -10.17
N PRO A 113 0.81 -1.47 -9.51
CA PRO A 113 2.09 -2.17 -9.56
C PRO A 113 2.40 -2.87 -10.88
N ILE A 114 1.44 -2.99 -11.75
CA ILE A 114 1.53 -3.64 -13.06
C ILE A 114 0.53 -3.01 -14.03
N SER A 115 0.88 -2.90 -15.32
CA SER A 115 -0.04 -2.42 -16.35
C SER A 115 -1.22 -3.38 -16.56
N LEU A 116 -2.44 -2.87 -16.77
CA LEU A 116 -3.59 -3.70 -17.15
C LEU A 116 -3.37 -4.47 -18.46
N ASP A 117 -2.60 -3.90 -19.39
CA ASP A 117 -2.29 -4.58 -20.65
C ASP A 117 -1.39 -5.82 -20.46
N ALA A 118 -0.72 -5.92 -19.34
CA ALA A 118 0.09 -7.09 -18.97
C ALA A 118 -0.73 -8.22 -18.33
N LEU A 119 -2.02 -8.01 -18.01
CA LEU A 119 -2.87 -8.98 -17.31
C LEU A 119 -3.72 -9.78 -18.29
N GLU A 120 -3.81 -11.08 -18.06
CA GLU A 120 -4.73 -12.00 -18.75
C GLU A 120 -6.04 -12.16 -17.99
N GLN A 121 -5.95 -12.17 -16.66
CA GLN A 121 -7.09 -12.45 -15.78
C GLN A 121 -6.90 -11.81 -14.40
N VAL A 122 -8.00 -11.39 -13.80
CA VAL A 122 -8.09 -10.97 -12.39
C VAL A 122 -9.25 -11.69 -11.73
N THR A 123 -8.97 -12.34 -10.60
CA THR A 123 -9.98 -13.03 -9.77
C THR A 123 -10.09 -12.32 -8.42
N VAL A 124 -11.31 -11.97 -8.02
CA VAL A 124 -11.63 -11.45 -6.69
C VAL A 124 -12.45 -12.48 -5.94
N ALA A 125 -11.90 -13.05 -4.87
CA ALA A 125 -12.51 -14.13 -4.10
C ALA A 125 -12.77 -13.69 -2.66
N VAL A 126 -14.05 -13.56 -2.28
CA VAL A 126 -14.48 -13.14 -0.94
C VAL A 126 -14.51 -14.32 0.03
N THR A 127 -15.00 -15.46 -0.45
CA THR A 127 -15.11 -16.71 0.32
C THR A 127 -14.50 -17.89 -0.47
N PRO A 128 -13.18 -17.87 -0.77
CA PRO A 128 -12.55 -19.01 -1.42
C PRO A 128 -12.38 -20.15 -0.41
N PHE A 129 -13.10 -21.25 -0.59
CA PHE A 129 -12.98 -22.42 0.30
C PHE A 129 -11.80 -23.31 -0.06
N ASP A 130 -11.03 -22.96 -1.07
CA ASP A 130 -9.75 -23.56 -1.42
C ASP A 130 -8.67 -23.20 -0.39
N VAL A 131 -8.00 -24.18 0.20
CA VAL A 131 -7.00 -23.98 1.26
C VAL A 131 -5.66 -23.42 0.78
N ARG A 132 -5.43 -23.35 -0.55
CA ARG A 132 -4.26 -22.65 -1.13
C ARG A 132 -4.25 -21.16 -0.81
N GLN A 133 -5.43 -20.56 -0.72
CA GLN A 133 -5.58 -19.13 -0.54
C GLN A 133 -5.56 -18.77 0.95
N SER A 134 -4.66 -17.87 1.33
CA SER A 134 -4.46 -17.44 2.71
C SER A 134 -3.91 -16.02 2.76
N GLY A 135 -3.72 -15.50 3.98
CA GLY A 135 -3.13 -14.19 4.24
C GLY A 135 -4.13 -13.04 4.19
N PHE A 136 -5.44 -13.32 4.26
CA PHE A 136 -6.51 -12.31 4.23
C PHE A 136 -7.63 -12.65 5.22
N THR A 137 -8.32 -11.64 5.68
CA THR A 137 -9.64 -11.72 6.36
C THR A 137 -10.74 -11.05 5.54
N GLY A 138 -10.40 -10.14 4.65
CA GLY A 138 -11.30 -9.51 3.66
C GLY A 138 -11.52 -10.42 2.45
N GLY A 139 -10.59 -10.46 1.51
CA GLY A 139 -10.67 -11.30 0.32
C GLY A 139 -9.30 -11.54 -0.33
N ALA A 140 -9.24 -12.53 -1.21
CA ALA A 140 -8.07 -12.80 -2.05
C ALA A 140 -8.28 -12.23 -3.45
N ILE A 141 -7.28 -11.51 -3.94
CA ILE A 141 -7.24 -11.00 -5.30
C ILE A 141 -6.05 -11.67 -6.01
N ASN A 142 -6.33 -12.42 -7.04
CA ASN A 142 -5.30 -13.14 -7.79
C ASN A 142 -5.32 -12.68 -9.25
N ALA A 143 -4.19 -12.28 -9.77
CA ALA A 143 -4.03 -11.93 -11.17
C ALA A 143 -3.05 -12.86 -11.86
N VAL A 144 -3.27 -13.09 -13.14
CA VAL A 144 -2.40 -13.85 -14.03
C VAL A 144 -1.89 -12.92 -15.12
N THR A 145 -0.60 -12.97 -15.40
CA THR A 145 -0.01 -12.20 -16.48
C THR A 145 -0.17 -12.89 -17.83
N ARG A 146 -0.19 -12.08 -18.89
CA ARG A 146 -0.19 -12.59 -20.27
C ARG A 146 1.07 -13.36 -20.59
N SER A 147 0.93 -14.33 -21.46
CA SER A 147 2.03 -15.10 -22.06
C SER A 147 2.04 -14.97 -23.58
N GLY A 148 3.14 -15.35 -24.21
CA GLY A 148 3.18 -15.53 -25.67
C GLY A 148 2.50 -16.83 -26.11
N ASP A 149 2.14 -16.89 -27.36
CA ASP A 149 1.62 -18.08 -28.05
C ASP A 149 2.36 -18.32 -29.37
N ASN A 150 1.84 -19.20 -30.23
CA ASN A 150 2.45 -19.50 -31.55
C ASN A 150 2.30 -18.37 -32.58
N GLN A 151 1.62 -17.28 -32.22
CA GLN A 151 1.43 -16.12 -33.09
C GLN A 151 2.09 -14.89 -32.46
N PHE A 152 2.78 -14.10 -33.28
CA PHE A 152 3.24 -12.79 -32.83
C PHE A 152 2.07 -11.85 -32.73
N ARG A 153 1.91 -11.24 -31.54
CA ARG A 153 0.90 -10.25 -31.28
C ARG A 153 1.52 -9.06 -30.55
N GLY A 154 1.09 -7.87 -30.93
CA GLY A 154 1.55 -6.64 -30.28
C GLY A 154 0.43 -5.63 -30.18
N THR A 155 0.53 -4.75 -29.18
CA THR A 155 -0.38 -3.64 -28.94
C THR A 155 0.45 -2.40 -28.69
N VAL A 156 0.03 -1.27 -29.27
CA VAL A 156 0.54 0.06 -28.94
C VAL A 156 -0.66 0.93 -28.60
N TYR A 157 -0.56 1.68 -27.51
CA TYR A 157 -1.65 2.55 -27.07
C TYR A 157 -1.11 3.83 -26.46
N GLY A 158 -1.98 4.85 -26.46
CA GLY A 158 -1.72 6.10 -25.78
C GLY A 158 -3.01 6.67 -25.21
N TYR A 159 -2.90 7.28 -24.02
CA TYR A 159 -3.99 7.99 -23.36
C TYR A 159 -3.51 9.36 -22.97
N PHE A 160 -4.44 10.30 -23.05
CA PHE A 160 -4.12 11.65 -22.66
C PHE A 160 -5.34 12.31 -22.00
N ASN A 161 -5.06 13.09 -20.96
CA ASN A 161 -6.04 13.90 -20.24
C ASN A 161 -5.38 15.18 -19.75
N ASN A 162 -6.13 16.29 -19.74
CA ASN A 162 -5.66 17.54 -19.17
C ASN A 162 -6.84 18.34 -18.56
N GLU A 163 -6.53 19.46 -17.92
CA GLU A 163 -7.51 20.32 -17.28
C GLU A 163 -8.61 20.83 -18.24
N ASN A 164 -8.34 20.91 -19.55
CA ASN A 164 -9.31 21.39 -20.55
C ASN A 164 -10.35 20.34 -20.94
N LEU A 165 -10.03 19.05 -20.74
CA LEU A 165 -10.95 17.94 -20.97
C LEU A 165 -11.84 17.63 -19.76
N ARG A 166 -11.65 18.34 -18.65
CA ARG A 166 -12.48 18.20 -17.45
C ARG A 166 -13.54 19.29 -17.42
N GLY A 167 -14.73 18.96 -16.96
CA GLY A 167 -15.76 19.95 -16.69
C GLY A 167 -15.30 20.94 -15.62
N ASP A 168 -15.71 22.20 -15.76
CA ASP A 168 -15.41 23.27 -14.80
C ASP A 168 -16.67 23.81 -14.11
N ARG A 169 -17.81 23.11 -14.26
CA ARG A 169 -19.08 23.54 -13.65
C ARG A 169 -19.75 22.35 -12.93
N VAL A 170 -20.28 22.65 -11.77
CA VAL A 170 -21.22 21.80 -11.04
C VAL A 170 -22.41 22.67 -10.72
N GLU A 171 -23.55 22.47 -11.39
CA GLU A 171 -24.71 23.37 -11.38
C GLU A 171 -24.29 24.79 -11.79
N ASP A 172 -24.58 25.78 -10.98
CA ASP A 172 -24.21 27.17 -11.22
C ASP A 172 -22.80 27.53 -10.75
N TYR A 173 -22.10 26.61 -10.10
CA TYR A 173 -20.76 26.80 -9.56
C TYR A 173 -19.70 26.57 -10.63
N LYS A 174 -18.85 27.59 -10.88
CA LYS A 174 -17.67 27.48 -11.73
C LYS A 174 -16.43 27.12 -10.89
N LEU A 175 -15.84 25.97 -11.16
CA LEU A 175 -14.61 25.50 -10.52
C LEU A 175 -13.38 26.17 -11.17
N THR A 176 -12.41 26.55 -10.35
CA THR A 176 -11.11 27.00 -10.87
C THR A 176 -10.35 25.76 -11.37
N ARG A 177 -9.94 25.77 -12.64
CA ARG A 177 -9.14 24.71 -13.23
C ARG A 177 -7.69 24.88 -12.81
N SER A 178 -7.18 23.92 -12.06
CA SER A 178 -5.75 23.82 -11.80
C SER A 178 -5.06 23.05 -12.91
N LYS A 179 -3.82 23.38 -13.24
CA LYS A 179 -3.04 22.67 -14.26
C LYS A 179 -2.95 21.18 -13.92
N SER A 180 -3.36 20.35 -14.85
CA SER A 180 -3.33 18.90 -14.74
C SER A 180 -3.10 18.31 -16.12
N GLN A 181 -2.07 17.49 -16.25
CA GLN A 181 -1.73 16.85 -17.51
C GLN A 181 -1.33 15.40 -17.21
N TYR A 182 -1.90 14.49 -17.97
CA TYR A 182 -1.65 13.07 -17.82
C TYR A 182 -1.52 12.43 -19.20
N TYR A 183 -0.34 11.89 -19.49
CA TYR A 183 -0.06 11.14 -20.70
C TYR A 183 0.38 9.74 -20.32
N THR A 184 -0.18 8.72 -20.99
CA THR A 184 0.25 7.34 -20.87
C THR A 184 0.61 6.83 -22.25
N TYR A 185 1.77 6.22 -22.37
CA TYR A 185 2.24 5.53 -23.56
C TYR A 185 2.58 4.09 -23.21
N GLY A 186 2.04 3.15 -23.92
CA GLY A 186 2.29 1.74 -23.66
C GLY A 186 2.42 0.92 -24.90
N ALA A 187 3.17 -0.18 -24.77
CA ALA A 187 3.29 -1.18 -25.78
C ALA A 187 3.45 -2.57 -25.17
N SER A 188 2.92 -3.58 -25.87
CA SER A 188 3.17 -4.98 -25.53
C SER A 188 3.48 -5.77 -26.79
N PHE A 189 4.29 -6.82 -26.63
CA PHE A 189 4.66 -7.71 -27.72
C PHE A 189 4.94 -9.11 -27.18
N GLY A 190 4.43 -10.12 -27.87
CA GLY A 190 4.63 -11.52 -27.50
C GLY A 190 4.53 -12.44 -28.69
N GLY A 191 5.07 -13.65 -28.53
CA GLY A 191 5.08 -14.66 -29.54
C GLY A 191 6.03 -15.82 -29.27
N PRO A 192 6.29 -16.71 -30.24
CA PRO A 192 7.18 -17.83 -30.08
C PRO A 192 8.64 -17.42 -30.33
N ILE A 193 9.54 -17.79 -29.40
CA ILE A 193 10.97 -17.87 -29.67
C ILE A 193 11.26 -19.18 -30.39
N ILE A 194 10.64 -20.27 -29.90
CA ILE A 194 10.64 -21.59 -30.56
C ILE A 194 9.19 -22.05 -30.59
N LYS A 195 8.65 -22.28 -31.80
CA LYS A 195 7.27 -22.72 -31.98
C LYS A 195 6.93 -23.93 -31.10
N ASP A 196 5.76 -23.92 -30.50
CA ASP A 196 5.23 -24.94 -29.58
C ASP A 196 6.03 -25.16 -28.28
N LYS A 197 7.22 -24.54 -28.14
CA LYS A 197 8.13 -24.83 -27.02
C LYS A 197 8.47 -23.64 -26.15
N LEU A 198 8.90 -22.51 -26.72
CA LEU A 198 9.39 -21.37 -25.93
C LEU A 198 8.74 -20.09 -26.41
N PHE A 199 8.07 -19.43 -25.49
CA PHE A 199 7.30 -18.23 -25.74
C PHE A 199 7.79 -17.08 -24.86
N PHE A 200 7.62 -15.87 -25.35
CA PHE A 200 7.88 -14.65 -24.57
C PHE A 200 6.70 -13.69 -24.66
N PHE A 201 6.60 -12.86 -23.65
CA PHE A 201 5.74 -11.69 -23.62
C PHE A 201 6.44 -10.55 -22.88
N VAL A 202 6.40 -9.34 -23.46
CA VAL A 202 6.94 -8.12 -22.86
C VAL A 202 5.89 -7.02 -22.90
N ASN A 203 5.85 -6.19 -21.86
CA ASN A 203 5.00 -5.01 -21.77
C ASN A 203 5.80 -3.88 -21.16
N GLY A 204 5.64 -2.67 -21.70
CA GLY A 204 6.19 -1.44 -21.16
C GLY A 204 5.15 -0.34 -21.18
N GLU A 205 5.05 0.42 -20.10
CA GLU A 205 4.17 1.58 -19.95
C GLU A 205 4.91 2.72 -19.29
N TYR A 206 4.76 3.92 -19.82
CA TYR A 206 5.31 5.16 -19.28
C TYR A 206 4.18 6.18 -19.08
N GLU A 207 4.18 6.85 -17.94
CA GLU A 207 3.26 7.90 -17.59
C GLU A 207 4.01 9.20 -17.33
N ASP A 208 3.56 10.29 -17.93
CA ASP A 208 3.97 11.65 -17.61
C ASP A 208 2.80 12.35 -16.93
N ASN A 209 2.95 12.61 -15.63
CA ASN A 209 1.89 13.16 -14.81
C ASN A 209 2.34 14.51 -14.24
N VAL A 210 1.67 15.58 -14.69
CA VAL A 210 1.87 16.95 -14.19
C VAL A 210 0.66 17.37 -13.41
N THR A 211 0.84 17.73 -12.15
CA THR A 211 -0.21 18.24 -11.27
C THR A 211 0.10 19.66 -10.82
N ALA A 212 -0.93 20.40 -10.44
CA ALA A 212 -0.74 21.71 -9.82
C ALA A 212 -0.13 21.55 -8.43
N GLY A 213 0.81 22.42 -8.10
CA GLY A 213 1.23 22.65 -6.73
C GLY A 213 0.19 23.49 -5.96
N SER A 214 0.62 24.31 -5.02
CA SER A 214 -0.30 25.16 -4.25
C SER A 214 -1.03 26.16 -5.15
N SER A 215 -2.37 26.19 -5.05
CA SER A 215 -3.24 27.17 -5.68
C SER A 215 -3.60 28.32 -4.74
N TYR A 216 -3.14 28.29 -3.49
CA TYR A 216 -3.40 29.32 -2.51
C TYR A 216 -2.67 30.62 -2.86
N GLN A 217 -3.33 31.73 -2.58
CA GLN A 217 -2.81 33.09 -2.85
C GLN A 217 -2.63 33.83 -1.53
N PRO A 218 -1.51 34.54 -1.32
CA PRO A 218 -1.38 35.43 -0.21
C PRO A 218 -2.25 36.69 -0.44
N ARG A 219 -2.52 37.41 0.62
CA ARG A 219 -3.17 38.71 0.52
C ARG A 219 -2.23 39.77 -0.10
N THR A 220 -2.79 40.69 -0.85
CA THR A 220 -2.08 41.86 -1.42
C THR A 220 -2.32 43.13 -0.61
N SER A 221 -3.34 43.15 0.24
CA SER A 221 -3.64 44.21 1.22
C SER A 221 -4.25 43.61 2.50
N LEU A 222 -4.24 44.36 3.59
CA LEU A 222 -4.84 43.91 4.86
C LEU A 222 -6.37 43.89 4.82
N ASP A 223 -6.98 44.72 3.99
CA ASP A 223 -8.45 44.77 3.79
C ASP A 223 -8.99 43.57 2.99
N GLN A 224 -8.11 42.86 2.31
CA GLN A 224 -8.51 41.66 1.55
C GLN A 224 -8.89 40.54 2.50
N GLU A 225 -10.12 40.03 2.35
CA GLU A 225 -10.58 38.86 3.11
C GLU A 225 -9.82 37.60 2.69
N TYR A 226 -9.43 36.77 3.68
CA TYR A 226 -8.80 35.49 3.44
C TYR A 226 -9.82 34.34 3.48
N THR A 227 -10.55 34.22 2.40
CA THR A 227 -11.59 33.22 2.14
C THR A 227 -11.29 32.44 0.86
N GLY A 228 -11.84 31.25 0.72
CA GLY A 228 -11.60 30.40 -0.45
C GLY A 228 -10.12 30.04 -0.62
N ASN A 229 -9.52 30.49 -1.73
CA ASN A 229 -8.10 30.24 -2.02
C ASN A 229 -7.15 31.31 -1.44
N VAL A 230 -7.66 32.44 -0.96
CA VAL A 230 -6.84 33.47 -0.32
C VAL A 230 -6.51 33.05 1.11
N ARG A 231 -5.26 33.19 1.50
CA ARG A 231 -4.74 32.89 2.83
C ARG A 231 -4.30 34.14 3.56
N ARG A 232 -4.25 34.07 4.90
CA ARG A 232 -3.91 35.20 5.79
C ARG A 232 -2.54 35.83 5.53
N PRO A 233 -1.46 35.12 5.18
CA PRO A 233 -0.15 35.72 4.89
C PRO A 233 -0.25 36.78 3.76
N VAL A 234 0.60 37.81 3.85
CA VAL A 234 0.71 38.84 2.82
C VAL A 234 1.85 38.50 1.85
N GLU A 235 1.71 38.97 0.61
CA GLU A 235 2.70 38.73 -0.43
C GLU A 235 4.01 39.52 -0.16
N ASN A 236 3.87 40.81 0.06
CA ASN A 236 4.95 41.75 0.38
C ASN A 236 4.68 42.37 1.76
N THR A 237 5.72 42.83 2.44
CA THR A 237 5.61 43.38 3.77
C THR A 237 4.71 44.64 3.77
N ILE A 238 3.78 44.67 4.73
CA ILE A 238 2.84 45.78 4.94
C ILE A 238 3.04 46.29 6.37
N VAL A 239 3.22 47.60 6.51
CA VAL A 239 3.29 48.27 7.83
C VAL A 239 1.98 49.03 8.04
N ASP A 240 1.25 48.70 9.11
CA ASP A 240 0.01 49.33 9.51
C ASP A 240 0.14 49.82 10.96
N GLY A 241 0.32 51.13 11.08
CA GLY A 241 0.61 51.76 12.37
C GLY A 241 1.89 51.19 13.01
N ASN A 242 1.75 50.55 14.15
CA ASN A 242 2.85 49.91 14.87
C ASN A 242 3.00 48.40 14.55
N GLU A 243 2.15 47.88 13.68
CA GLU A 243 2.15 46.45 13.34
C GLU A 243 2.82 46.21 11.98
N THR A 244 3.72 45.23 11.92
CA THR A 244 4.36 44.78 10.69
C THR A 244 3.84 43.42 10.29
N TRP A 245 3.35 43.30 9.07
CA TRP A 245 2.99 42.06 8.40
C TRP A 245 4.09 41.70 7.42
N VAL A 246 4.97 40.77 7.79
CA VAL A 246 6.11 40.40 6.94
C VAL A 246 5.61 39.57 5.77
N GLY A 247 5.99 39.98 4.55
CA GLY A 247 5.61 39.30 3.33
C GLY A 247 6.37 38.01 3.05
N LEU A 248 5.71 37.10 2.35
CA LEU A 248 6.35 35.84 1.95
C LEU A 248 7.57 36.06 1.03
N ASN A 249 7.54 37.09 0.17
CA ASN A 249 8.68 37.47 -0.68
C ASN A 249 9.89 37.90 0.15
N ASP A 250 9.67 38.71 1.18
CA ASP A 250 10.72 39.23 2.05
C ASP A 250 11.29 38.12 2.95
N MET A 251 10.42 37.20 3.44
CA MET A 251 10.88 36.00 4.14
C MET A 251 11.79 35.14 3.26
N ARG A 252 11.39 34.90 2.00
CA ARG A 252 12.19 34.15 1.04
C ARG A 252 13.55 34.79 0.77
N GLN A 253 13.56 36.11 0.59
CA GLN A 253 14.80 36.87 0.36
C GLN A 253 15.72 36.76 1.58
N TYR A 254 15.22 36.99 2.79
CA TYR A 254 15.98 36.85 4.02
C TYR A 254 16.63 35.47 4.17
N LEU A 255 15.87 34.38 3.92
CA LEU A 255 16.37 33.00 4.00
C LEU A 255 17.50 32.74 3.00
N LYS A 256 17.41 33.30 1.79
CA LYS A 256 18.45 33.22 0.78
C LYS A 256 19.72 33.95 1.20
N GLU A 257 19.57 35.17 1.69
CA GLU A 257 20.72 36.04 2.05
C GLU A 257 21.41 35.55 3.33
N LYS A 258 20.62 35.18 4.36
CA LYS A 258 21.16 34.83 5.68
C LYS A 258 21.68 33.39 5.75
N TYR A 259 20.98 32.46 5.14
CA TYR A 259 21.23 31.01 5.27
C TYR A 259 21.63 30.32 3.97
N ASN A 260 21.72 31.06 2.86
CA ASN A 260 21.92 30.49 1.52
C ASN A 260 20.89 29.38 1.21
N TYR A 261 19.65 29.57 1.69
CA TYR A 261 18.55 28.63 1.52
C TYR A 261 17.39 29.28 0.75
N ASP A 262 17.06 28.74 -0.44
CA ASP A 262 15.86 29.11 -1.18
C ASP A 262 14.72 28.17 -0.79
N PRO A 263 13.66 28.62 -0.07
CA PRO A 263 12.53 27.78 0.27
C PRO A 263 11.63 27.45 -0.94
N GLY A 264 11.92 27.97 -2.14
CA GLY A 264 11.11 27.81 -3.34
C GLY A 264 9.96 28.81 -3.44
N ARG A 265 8.98 28.50 -4.27
CA ARG A 265 7.75 29.31 -4.43
C ARG A 265 6.74 28.95 -3.35
N TYR A 266 5.73 29.76 -3.15
CA TYR A 266 4.61 29.46 -2.26
C TYR A 266 3.30 29.21 -3.03
N ASN A 267 3.24 29.57 -4.33
CA ASN A 267 2.09 29.35 -5.20
C ASN A 267 2.48 29.27 -6.69
N ASN A 268 1.50 28.98 -7.55
CA ASN A 268 1.60 29.04 -9.02
C ASN A 268 2.74 28.17 -9.59
N TYR A 269 2.96 26.98 -9.05
CA TYR A 269 3.91 25.99 -9.57
C TYR A 269 3.23 24.69 -9.97
N SER A 270 3.92 23.89 -10.76
CA SER A 270 3.48 22.56 -11.16
C SER A 270 4.53 21.55 -10.78
N VAL A 271 4.10 20.34 -10.50
CA VAL A 271 4.95 19.21 -10.11
C VAL A 271 4.81 18.11 -11.15
N ASN A 272 5.95 17.59 -11.62
CA ASN A 272 6.00 16.45 -12.53
C ASN A 272 6.37 15.17 -11.76
N THR A 273 5.54 14.13 -11.90
CA THR A 273 5.71 12.85 -11.21
C THR A 273 5.61 11.70 -12.23
N PRO A 274 6.69 11.45 -13.02
CA PRO A 274 6.69 10.39 -14.01
C PRO A 274 6.63 9.01 -13.36
N ALA A 275 6.02 8.04 -14.08
CA ALA A 275 5.97 6.65 -13.66
C ALA A 275 6.28 5.72 -14.84
N TYR A 276 6.84 4.55 -14.56
CA TYR A 276 7.00 3.50 -15.57
C TYR A 276 6.71 2.12 -15.00
N ARG A 277 6.22 1.23 -15.86
CA ARG A 277 5.96 -0.18 -15.58
C ARG A 277 6.53 -1.03 -16.67
N ILE A 278 7.27 -2.07 -16.31
CA ILE A 278 7.89 -3.01 -17.24
C ILE A 278 7.57 -4.41 -16.75
N MET A 279 7.12 -5.29 -17.65
CA MET A 279 6.94 -6.69 -17.39
C MET A 279 7.52 -7.53 -18.53
N ALA A 280 8.19 -8.62 -18.17
CA ALA A 280 8.67 -9.63 -19.10
C ALA A 280 8.33 -11.03 -18.57
N ARG A 281 7.90 -11.92 -19.45
CA ARG A 281 7.57 -13.31 -19.15
C ARG A 281 8.12 -14.24 -20.19
N LEU A 282 8.61 -15.38 -19.75
CA LEU A 282 9.05 -16.51 -20.56
C LEU A 282 8.27 -17.74 -20.13
N ASP A 283 7.76 -18.51 -21.09
CA ASP A 283 7.06 -19.77 -20.88
C ASP A 283 7.72 -20.84 -21.71
N TRP A 284 8.21 -21.91 -21.07
CA TRP A 284 8.92 -23.00 -21.71
C TRP A 284 8.20 -24.33 -21.49
N ASN A 285 7.68 -24.90 -22.57
CA ASN A 285 7.21 -26.26 -22.65
C ASN A 285 8.43 -27.18 -22.90
N ALA A 286 9.15 -27.54 -21.83
CA ALA A 286 10.40 -28.33 -21.92
C ALA A 286 10.14 -29.69 -22.56
N ASN A 287 9.01 -30.32 -22.20
CA ASN A 287 8.47 -31.53 -22.81
C ASN A 287 6.97 -31.64 -22.48
N LEU A 288 6.32 -32.74 -22.87
CA LEU A 288 4.89 -32.98 -22.65
C LEU A 288 4.48 -32.94 -21.16
N ASN A 289 5.43 -33.29 -20.26
CA ASN A 289 5.17 -33.41 -18.85
C ASN A 289 5.71 -32.23 -18.00
N ASN A 290 6.57 -31.39 -18.58
CA ASN A 290 7.22 -30.33 -17.82
C ASN A 290 7.05 -28.97 -18.51
N LYS A 291 6.50 -28.02 -17.76
CA LYS A 291 6.35 -26.62 -18.17
C LYS A 291 6.99 -25.72 -17.12
N LEU A 292 7.75 -24.75 -17.58
CA LEU A 292 8.37 -23.73 -16.74
C LEU A 292 7.89 -22.35 -17.19
N SER A 293 7.69 -21.47 -16.22
CA SER A 293 7.46 -20.05 -16.49
C SER A 293 8.35 -19.20 -15.62
N LEU A 294 8.76 -18.05 -16.14
CA LEU A 294 9.51 -17.02 -15.42
C LEU A 294 8.95 -15.66 -15.76
N ARG A 295 8.58 -14.89 -14.73
CA ARG A 295 8.10 -13.51 -14.86
C ARG A 295 8.99 -12.56 -14.09
N PHE A 296 9.25 -11.40 -14.69
CA PHE A 296 9.87 -10.24 -14.07
C PHE A 296 8.94 -9.03 -14.19
N THR A 297 8.81 -8.24 -13.12
CA THR A 297 8.08 -6.96 -13.11
C THR A 297 8.90 -5.91 -12.40
N LYS A 298 8.99 -4.71 -12.99
CA LYS A 298 9.57 -3.52 -12.37
C LYS A 298 8.63 -2.33 -12.56
N THR A 299 8.34 -1.65 -11.47
CA THR A 299 7.51 -0.44 -11.47
C THR A 299 8.20 0.64 -10.65
N HIS A 300 8.13 1.86 -11.15
CA HIS A 300 8.54 3.07 -10.46
C HIS A 300 7.40 4.08 -10.53
N THR A 301 7.01 4.62 -9.38
CA THR A 301 6.07 5.75 -9.30
C THR A 301 6.56 6.76 -8.29
N LYS A 302 6.19 8.01 -8.51
CA LYS A 302 6.51 9.14 -7.63
C LYS A 302 5.27 10.00 -7.46
N ASP A 303 4.91 10.33 -6.22
CA ASP A 303 3.79 11.22 -5.92
C ASP A 303 4.29 12.43 -5.15
N SER A 304 3.78 13.60 -5.50
CA SER A 304 4.01 14.83 -4.74
C SER A 304 2.98 14.96 -3.62
N ASN A 305 3.44 15.33 -2.45
CA ASN A 305 2.63 15.57 -1.28
C ASN A 305 2.94 16.95 -0.69
N PHE A 306 1.90 17.63 -0.22
CA PHE A 306 2.06 18.83 0.59
C PHE A 306 2.62 18.50 1.97
N PRO A 307 3.20 19.49 2.69
CA PRO A 307 3.68 19.26 4.05
C PRO A 307 2.54 18.78 4.94
N SER A 308 2.87 17.88 5.86
CA SER A 308 1.91 17.34 6.81
C SER A 308 1.32 18.43 7.69
N SER A 309 0.02 18.39 7.91
CA SER A 309 -0.66 19.24 8.91
C SER A 309 -0.45 18.75 10.34
N SER A 310 0.10 17.55 10.53
CA SER A 310 0.39 17.01 11.86
C SER A 310 1.56 17.73 12.51
N THR A 311 1.41 18.09 13.76
CA THR A 311 2.46 18.64 14.61
C THR A 311 3.14 17.57 15.47
N SER A 312 2.60 16.34 15.44
CA SER A 312 3.11 15.23 16.27
C SER A 312 4.63 15.09 16.18
N PRO A 313 5.32 14.85 17.28
CA PRO A 313 4.77 14.54 18.59
C PRO A 313 4.46 15.78 19.45
N LEU A 314 4.71 16.99 18.93
CA LEU A 314 4.32 18.21 19.61
C LEU A 314 2.79 18.37 19.61
N SER A 315 2.23 18.85 20.70
CA SER A 315 0.79 19.10 20.82
C SER A 315 0.37 20.32 19.98
N ALA A 316 -0.62 20.16 19.11
CA ALA A 316 -1.15 21.28 18.33
C ALA A 316 -1.70 22.41 19.23
N ASP A 317 -2.29 22.06 20.38
CA ASP A 317 -2.84 23.01 21.33
C ASP A 317 -1.75 23.86 22.01
N ASP A 318 -0.56 23.29 22.21
CA ASP A 318 0.58 24.00 22.78
C ASP A 318 1.30 24.85 21.72
N ILE A 319 1.33 24.38 20.46
CA ILE A 319 1.98 25.11 19.35
C ILE A 319 1.13 26.30 18.88
N TYR A 320 -0.19 26.11 18.72
CA TYR A 320 -1.10 27.12 18.22
C TYR A 320 -2.03 27.60 19.34
N PRO A 321 -1.58 28.53 20.18
CA PRO A 321 -2.36 28.96 21.35
C PRO A 321 -3.63 29.72 20.95
N GLY A 322 -3.72 30.22 19.73
CA GLY A 322 -4.83 31.05 19.28
C GLY A 322 -4.86 32.42 19.93
N ASP A 323 -5.85 33.24 19.56
CA ASP A 323 -6.13 34.55 20.15
C ASP A 323 -7.64 34.78 20.20
N THR A 324 -8.21 34.73 21.40
CA THR A 324 -9.65 34.94 21.60
C THR A 324 -10.11 36.37 21.29
N GLY A 325 -9.24 37.35 21.44
CA GLY A 325 -9.52 38.75 21.12
C GLY A 325 -9.64 38.99 19.62
N LEU A 326 -8.87 38.24 18.82
CA LEU A 326 -8.92 38.29 17.36
C LEU A 326 -9.79 37.17 16.76
N GLY A 327 -10.45 36.36 17.59
CA GLY A 327 -11.27 35.24 17.12
C GLY A 327 -10.44 34.12 16.43
N ILE A 328 -9.16 33.98 16.77
CA ILE A 328 -8.27 32.95 16.23
C ILE A 328 -8.36 31.70 17.12
N PRO A 329 -8.84 30.56 16.60
CA PRO A 329 -9.03 29.36 17.41
C PRO A 329 -7.69 28.77 17.86
N LYS A 330 -7.73 28.03 18.96
CA LYS A 330 -6.60 27.24 19.45
C LYS A 330 -6.47 25.91 18.70
N GLY A 331 -5.27 25.41 18.56
CA GLY A 331 -5.00 24.07 18.10
C GLY A 331 -5.01 23.90 16.58
N LYS A 332 -5.51 22.76 16.09
CA LYS A 332 -5.43 22.38 14.67
C LYS A 332 -6.06 23.37 13.71
N ASP A 333 -7.11 24.06 14.12
CA ASP A 333 -7.83 25.04 13.29
C ASP A 333 -7.02 26.32 13.00
N SER A 334 -5.88 26.48 13.66
CA SER A 334 -4.90 27.55 13.45
C SER A 334 -3.57 27.04 12.89
N GLY A 335 -3.54 25.79 12.42
CA GLY A 335 -2.33 25.08 12.00
C GLY A 335 -1.89 25.34 10.57
N ARG A 336 -0.95 24.50 10.10
CA ARG A 336 -0.25 24.64 8.81
C ARG A 336 -1.15 24.59 7.57
N SER A 337 -2.21 23.83 7.58
CA SER A 337 -3.09 23.62 6.42
C SER A 337 -4.42 24.33 6.59
N THR A 338 -4.40 25.56 7.10
CA THR A 338 -5.58 26.38 7.37
C THR A 338 -5.57 27.67 6.55
N LYS A 339 -6.64 28.45 6.67
CA LYS A 339 -6.72 29.80 6.06
C LYS A 339 -5.68 30.78 6.62
N TYR A 340 -5.06 30.45 7.75
CA TYR A 340 -4.10 31.33 8.45
C TYR A 340 -2.67 31.19 7.94
N SER A 341 -2.34 30.14 7.17
CA SER A 341 -0.96 29.80 6.84
C SER A 341 -0.71 29.50 5.36
N MET A 342 0.53 29.71 4.94
CA MET A 342 1.08 29.21 3.69
C MET A 342 2.44 28.56 3.91
N SER A 343 2.73 27.49 3.17
CA SER A 343 4.04 26.84 3.16
C SER A 343 4.73 27.06 1.82
N PHE A 344 6.06 27.13 1.86
CA PHE A 344 6.88 27.21 0.66
C PHE A 344 7.01 25.85 -0.03
N GLU A 345 7.32 25.85 -1.33
CA GLU A 345 7.40 24.68 -2.23
C GLU A 345 8.35 23.58 -1.71
N ASN A 346 9.52 23.98 -1.17
CA ASN A 346 10.51 23.02 -0.67
C ASN A 346 10.11 22.36 0.67
N SER A 347 8.96 22.69 1.24
CA SER A 347 8.34 21.93 2.32
C SER A 347 7.53 20.74 1.82
N ASN A 348 7.23 20.67 0.52
CA ASN A 348 6.62 19.49 -0.08
C ASN A 348 7.62 18.32 -0.08
N TYR A 349 7.08 17.11 -0.20
CA TYR A 349 7.90 15.92 -0.35
C TYR A 349 7.34 15.01 -1.43
N TYR A 350 8.22 14.17 -1.95
CA TYR A 350 7.83 13.11 -2.88
C TYR A 350 7.86 11.76 -2.16
N GLN A 351 6.83 10.97 -2.36
CA GLN A 351 6.84 9.57 -2.00
C GLN A 351 7.20 8.76 -3.23
N VAL A 352 8.44 8.28 -3.28
CA VAL A 352 8.88 7.32 -4.29
C VAL A 352 8.37 5.94 -3.91
N ARG A 353 7.94 5.16 -4.90
CA ARG A 353 7.51 3.77 -4.72
C ARG A 353 8.06 2.90 -5.84
N ASP A 354 9.17 2.27 -5.53
CA ASP A 354 9.77 1.25 -6.39
C ASP A 354 9.23 -0.13 -6.01
N PHE A 355 8.77 -0.86 -7.00
CA PHE A 355 8.34 -2.24 -6.85
C PHE A 355 9.06 -3.14 -7.85
N THR A 356 9.56 -4.28 -7.38
CA THR A 356 10.19 -5.30 -8.23
C THR A 356 9.64 -6.66 -7.82
N SER A 357 9.26 -7.49 -8.79
CA SER A 357 8.80 -8.85 -8.51
C SER A 357 9.32 -9.84 -9.54
N VAL A 358 9.71 -11.00 -9.04
CA VAL A 358 10.09 -12.18 -9.84
C VAL A 358 9.25 -13.36 -9.40
N ALA A 359 8.70 -14.11 -10.34
CA ALA A 359 8.03 -15.38 -10.07
C ALA A 359 8.49 -16.43 -11.08
N GLY A 360 8.88 -17.59 -10.56
CA GLY A 360 9.20 -18.77 -11.35
C GLY A 360 8.33 -19.94 -10.93
N GLU A 361 7.83 -20.69 -11.87
CA GLU A 361 6.98 -21.84 -11.63
C GLU A 361 7.38 -23.01 -12.51
N TRP A 362 7.45 -24.18 -11.92
CA TRP A 362 7.69 -25.44 -12.60
C TRP A 362 6.52 -26.39 -12.33
N ASN A 363 5.80 -26.74 -13.39
CA ASN A 363 4.71 -27.71 -13.38
C ASN A 363 5.18 -29.03 -14.00
N SER A 364 5.05 -30.13 -13.24
CA SER A 364 5.39 -31.48 -13.67
C SER A 364 4.17 -32.38 -13.62
N ARG A 365 4.00 -33.24 -14.63
CA ARG A 365 2.94 -34.25 -14.70
C ARG A 365 3.53 -35.65 -14.62
N PHE A 366 2.88 -36.53 -13.88
CA PHE A 366 3.27 -37.92 -13.68
C PHE A 366 2.07 -38.84 -13.90
N ALA A 367 2.32 -40.13 -14.05
CA ALA A 367 1.30 -41.17 -14.18
C ALA A 367 0.23 -40.83 -15.23
N ASN A 368 0.65 -40.44 -16.44
CA ASN A 368 -0.23 -40.03 -17.55
C ASN A 368 -1.18 -38.85 -17.19
N GLY A 369 -0.76 -37.98 -16.26
CA GLY A 369 -1.55 -36.82 -15.82
C GLY A 369 -2.43 -37.07 -14.59
N ALA A 370 -2.46 -38.29 -14.04
CA ALA A 370 -3.18 -38.58 -12.78
C ALA A 370 -2.54 -37.88 -11.56
N MET A 371 -1.27 -37.51 -11.67
CA MET A 371 -0.53 -36.81 -10.65
C MET A 371 0.15 -35.57 -11.26
N ASN A 372 0.19 -34.48 -10.51
CA ASN A 372 0.97 -33.31 -10.89
C ASN A 372 1.62 -32.66 -9.67
N ASN A 373 2.75 -32.01 -9.89
CA ASN A 373 3.44 -31.21 -8.91
C ASN A 373 3.69 -29.82 -9.47
N MET A 374 3.49 -28.80 -8.63
CA MET A 374 3.82 -27.42 -8.90
C MET A 374 4.81 -26.93 -7.87
N LEU A 375 6.01 -26.57 -8.31
CA LEU A 375 7.01 -25.87 -7.50
C LEU A 375 7.07 -24.43 -7.95
N ARG A 376 6.84 -23.49 -7.02
CA ARG A 376 6.88 -22.05 -7.27
C ARG A 376 7.85 -21.34 -6.33
N PHE A 377 8.63 -20.46 -6.91
CA PHE A 377 9.42 -19.47 -6.20
C PHE A 377 8.89 -18.08 -6.55
N ALA A 378 8.70 -17.22 -5.55
CA ALA A 378 8.31 -15.83 -5.76
C ALA A 378 9.15 -14.90 -4.87
N TYR A 379 9.49 -13.75 -5.44
CA TYR A 379 10.17 -12.64 -4.77
C TYR A 379 9.46 -11.35 -5.08
N SER A 380 9.22 -10.53 -4.05
CA SER A 380 8.69 -9.18 -4.19
C SER A 380 9.49 -8.23 -3.32
N TYR A 381 9.86 -7.09 -3.89
CA TYR A 381 10.65 -6.06 -3.23
C TYR A 381 10.01 -4.69 -3.42
N GLN A 382 9.79 -3.99 -2.32
CA GLN A 382 9.31 -2.62 -2.27
C GLN A 382 10.40 -1.76 -1.66
N ASN A 383 10.67 -0.60 -2.27
CA ASN A 383 11.58 0.42 -1.76
C ASN A 383 10.91 1.78 -1.92
N GLU A 384 10.57 2.39 -0.80
CA GLU A 384 9.72 3.58 -0.76
C GLU A 384 10.37 4.68 0.10
N PRO A 385 11.43 5.35 -0.39
CA PRO A 385 11.98 6.52 0.27
C PRO A 385 11.07 7.74 0.08
N ARG A 386 11.20 8.71 0.98
CA ARG A 386 10.77 10.09 0.71
C ARG A 386 11.92 10.89 0.16
N GLU A 387 11.62 11.72 -0.82
CA GLU A 387 12.51 12.70 -1.42
C GLU A 387 11.94 14.12 -1.23
N TYR A 388 12.77 15.13 -1.37
CA TYR A 388 12.38 16.55 -1.31
C TYR A 388 13.26 17.34 -2.26
N ASP A 389 12.81 18.52 -2.64
CA ASP A 389 13.56 19.44 -3.48
C ASP A 389 14.43 20.39 -2.62
N GLY A 390 15.52 20.86 -3.19
CA GLY A 390 16.43 21.81 -2.57
C GLY A 390 17.38 21.19 -1.54
N ASN A 391 18.08 22.07 -0.81
CA ASN A 391 19.00 21.67 0.24
C ASN A 391 18.28 21.32 1.53
N PRO A 392 18.80 20.37 2.34
CA PRO A 392 18.27 20.11 3.67
C PRO A 392 18.23 21.39 4.51
N PHE A 393 17.08 21.61 5.15
CA PHE A 393 16.89 22.74 6.07
C PHE A 393 15.91 22.34 7.15
N PRO A 394 16.08 22.73 8.42
CA PRO A 394 15.13 22.42 9.49
C PRO A 394 13.71 22.85 9.16
N THR A 395 12.74 22.13 9.70
CA THR A 395 11.34 22.54 9.63
C THR A 395 11.12 23.74 10.52
N VAL A 396 10.56 24.82 10.00
CA VAL A 396 10.25 26.03 10.77
C VAL A 396 8.81 26.43 10.54
N ASP A 397 8.06 26.63 11.61
CA ASP A 397 6.76 27.29 11.61
C ASP A 397 6.90 28.66 12.27
N ILE A 398 6.46 29.69 11.55
CA ILE A 398 6.35 31.07 12.04
C ILE A 398 4.89 31.31 12.38
N LEU A 399 4.62 31.74 13.60
CA LEU A 399 3.29 32.14 14.04
C LEU A 399 3.09 33.67 13.87
N LYS A 400 1.85 34.08 13.81
CA LYS A 400 1.37 35.44 14.02
C LYS A 400 0.05 35.37 14.78
N ASP A 401 -0.04 36.10 15.87
CA ASP A 401 -1.23 36.16 16.75
C ASP A 401 -1.71 34.73 17.14
N GLY A 402 -0.78 33.86 17.55
CA GLY A 402 -1.06 32.51 18.04
C GLY A 402 -1.48 31.48 16.99
N ALA A 403 -1.47 31.83 15.68
CA ALA A 403 -1.77 30.92 14.59
C ALA A 403 -0.58 30.77 13.64
N SER A 404 -0.47 29.62 12.98
CA SER A 404 0.53 29.44 11.92
C SER A 404 0.38 30.48 10.84
N TYR A 405 1.47 31.09 10.38
CA TYR A 405 1.50 32.12 9.36
C TYR A 405 2.28 31.67 8.13
N ALA A 406 3.52 31.24 8.32
CA ALA A 406 4.37 30.74 7.27
C ALA A 406 5.14 29.48 7.72
N GLY A 407 5.30 28.50 6.82
CA GLY A 407 6.10 27.31 7.06
C GLY A 407 7.15 27.15 5.96
N PHE A 408 8.40 26.79 6.35
CA PHE A 408 9.49 26.52 5.45
C PHE A 408 10.43 25.43 5.99
N GLY A 409 11.40 24.99 5.19
CA GLY A 409 12.22 23.82 5.50
C GLY A 409 11.53 22.52 5.13
N MET A 410 12.17 21.38 5.40
CA MET A 410 11.65 20.07 5.08
C MET A 410 10.39 19.75 5.89
N ASP A 411 9.49 18.92 5.34
CA ASP A 411 8.39 18.36 6.12
C ASP A 411 8.93 17.54 7.30
N VAL A 412 8.27 17.65 8.47
CA VAL A 412 8.66 17.05 9.75
C VAL A 412 8.92 15.54 9.67
N PHE A 413 8.27 14.83 8.75
CA PHE A 413 8.35 13.38 8.62
C PHE A 413 9.22 12.91 7.46
N THR A 414 9.91 13.82 6.75
CA THR A 414 10.56 13.47 5.47
C THR A 414 11.99 13.02 5.64
N GLN A 415 12.75 13.62 6.57
CA GLN A 415 14.16 13.28 6.70
C GLN A 415 14.38 11.81 7.01
N GLY A 416 15.14 11.13 6.14
CA GLY A 416 15.48 9.73 6.28
C GLY A 416 14.28 8.77 6.29
N ASN A 417 13.10 9.22 5.88
CA ASN A 417 11.92 8.36 5.82
C ASN A 417 12.05 7.36 4.69
N LEU A 418 12.10 6.09 5.06
CA LEU A 418 12.31 4.98 4.16
C LEU A 418 11.50 3.78 4.61
N ARG A 419 10.79 3.16 3.69
CA ARG A 419 10.15 1.86 3.89
C ARG A 419 10.69 0.89 2.85
N LYS A 420 11.26 -0.23 3.31
CA LYS A 420 11.67 -1.34 2.46
C LYS A 420 11.02 -2.62 2.94
N THR A 421 10.53 -3.42 2.01
CA THR A 421 10.00 -4.75 2.33
C THR A 421 10.42 -5.72 1.24
N SER A 422 10.97 -6.85 1.63
CA SER A 422 11.23 -7.97 0.74
C SER A 422 10.50 -9.22 1.23
N VAL A 423 9.83 -9.90 0.31
CA VAL A 423 9.07 -11.13 0.57
C VAL A 423 9.59 -12.22 -0.35
N TYR A 424 10.04 -13.30 0.22
CA TYR A 424 10.42 -14.53 -0.48
C TYR A 424 9.39 -15.60 -0.16
N THR A 425 8.87 -16.26 -1.17
CA THR A 425 7.91 -17.36 -0.99
C THR A 425 8.34 -18.57 -1.81
N VAL A 426 8.36 -19.73 -1.19
CA VAL A 426 8.51 -21.01 -1.86
C VAL A 426 7.25 -21.84 -1.59
N THR A 427 6.64 -22.36 -2.65
CA THR A 427 5.43 -23.19 -2.56
C THR A 427 5.67 -24.47 -3.35
N ASP A 428 5.40 -25.60 -2.73
CA ASP A 428 5.38 -26.91 -3.39
C ASP A 428 4.01 -27.54 -3.17
N GLU A 429 3.37 -27.97 -4.26
CA GLU A 429 2.02 -28.51 -4.25
C GLU A 429 1.93 -29.77 -5.09
N PHE A 430 1.47 -30.82 -4.48
CA PHE A 430 1.27 -32.12 -5.11
C PHE A 430 -0.21 -32.48 -5.17
N ASN A 431 -0.70 -32.77 -6.35
CA ASN A 431 -2.08 -33.16 -6.62
C ASN A 431 -2.12 -34.57 -7.18
N TRP A 432 -3.10 -35.37 -6.74
CA TRP A 432 -3.32 -36.74 -7.26
C TRP A 432 -4.79 -37.10 -7.25
N ASN A 433 -5.22 -37.86 -8.28
CA ASN A 433 -6.59 -38.28 -8.47
C ASN A 433 -6.74 -39.78 -8.17
N VAL A 434 -7.70 -40.14 -7.32
CA VAL A 434 -8.02 -41.53 -6.98
C VAL A 434 -9.53 -41.72 -6.93
N GLY A 435 -10.09 -42.44 -7.90
CA GLY A 435 -11.55 -42.62 -7.99
C GLY A 435 -12.30 -41.31 -8.10
N ILE A 436 -13.20 -41.05 -7.14
CA ILE A 436 -14.00 -39.83 -7.07
C ILE A 436 -13.29 -38.66 -6.34
N ASN A 437 -12.11 -38.94 -5.79
CA ASN A 437 -11.36 -37.98 -4.98
C ASN A 437 -10.24 -37.34 -5.77
N LYS A 438 -10.04 -36.04 -5.54
CA LYS A 438 -8.91 -35.29 -6.06
C LYS A 438 -8.20 -34.63 -4.88
N PHE A 439 -7.17 -35.31 -4.41
CA PHE A 439 -6.37 -34.89 -3.29
C PHE A 439 -5.34 -33.84 -3.68
N MET A 440 -5.06 -32.95 -2.75
CA MET A 440 -3.99 -31.97 -2.83
C MET A 440 -3.29 -31.88 -1.49
N ALA A 441 -1.95 -31.87 -1.51
CA ALA A 441 -1.10 -31.56 -0.38
C ALA A 441 -0.11 -30.48 -0.77
N GLY A 442 0.08 -29.50 0.09
CA GLY A 442 1.03 -28.42 -0.22
C GLY A 442 1.77 -27.91 1.00
N PHE A 443 2.95 -27.40 0.73
CA PHE A 443 3.83 -26.71 1.67
C PHE A 443 4.12 -25.32 1.15
N GLN A 444 4.14 -24.32 2.04
CA GLN A 444 4.54 -22.95 1.72
C GLN A 444 5.43 -22.41 2.82
N TYR A 445 6.56 -21.85 2.42
CA TYR A 445 7.45 -21.07 3.28
C TYR A 445 7.48 -19.62 2.79
N GLU A 446 7.30 -18.70 3.71
CA GLU A 446 7.46 -17.26 3.47
C GLU A 446 8.51 -16.68 4.41
N HIS A 447 9.38 -15.84 3.86
CA HIS A 447 10.31 -15.01 4.63
C HIS A 447 10.12 -13.57 4.23
N THR A 448 9.81 -12.72 5.20
CA THR A 448 9.66 -11.27 5.01
C THR A 448 10.70 -10.54 5.85
N LYS A 449 11.37 -9.56 5.23
CA LYS A 449 12.20 -8.57 5.91
C LYS A 449 11.59 -7.19 5.67
N ALA A 450 11.29 -6.46 6.74
CA ALA A 450 10.87 -5.07 6.71
C ALA A 450 11.96 -4.19 7.33
N THR A 451 12.27 -3.06 6.67
CA THR A 451 13.21 -2.05 7.15
C THR A 451 12.53 -0.69 7.10
N ASN A 452 12.60 0.04 8.19
CA ASN A 452 12.04 1.37 8.31
C ASN A 452 13.08 2.38 8.77
N GLY A 453 13.28 3.41 7.97
CA GLY A 453 13.93 4.65 8.40
C GLY A 453 12.83 5.64 8.77
N TYR A 454 12.78 6.08 10.02
CA TYR A 454 11.80 7.05 10.46
C TYR A 454 12.38 7.89 11.57
N MET A 455 12.79 9.11 11.22
CA MET A 455 13.34 10.09 12.14
C MET A 455 12.46 11.34 12.10
N GLN A 456 11.38 11.32 12.88
CA GLN A 456 10.45 12.45 12.97
C GLN A 456 11.19 13.69 13.45
N ALA A 457 11.07 14.81 12.73
CA ALA A 457 11.84 16.02 12.99
C ALA A 457 13.38 15.80 12.97
N GLY A 458 13.87 14.84 12.17
CA GLY A 458 15.31 14.47 12.18
C GLY A 458 16.26 15.60 11.78
N GLY A 459 15.79 16.64 11.09
CA GLY A 459 16.54 17.87 10.79
C GLY A 459 16.35 18.99 11.81
N GLY A 460 15.55 18.76 12.84
CA GLY A 460 15.06 19.79 13.76
C GLY A 460 13.73 20.39 13.31
N TYR A 461 12.82 20.57 14.25
CA TYR A 461 11.54 21.25 14.06
C TYR A 461 11.42 22.40 15.06
N TYR A 462 11.34 23.61 14.55
CA TYR A 462 11.30 24.84 15.32
C TYR A 462 9.97 25.55 15.11
N VAL A 463 9.38 26.07 16.20
CA VAL A 463 8.21 26.94 16.14
C VAL A 463 8.55 28.27 16.81
N TYR A 464 8.34 29.37 16.08
CA TYR A 464 8.57 30.72 16.59
C TYR A 464 7.25 31.47 16.72
N SER A 465 7.09 32.22 17.81
CA SER A 465 5.88 32.99 18.09
C SER A 465 5.67 34.14 17.09
N SER A 466 6.76 34.61 16.45
CA SER A 466 6.73 35.63 15.39
C SER A 466 7.94 35.50 14.47
N TRP A 467 7.88 36.16 13.31
CA TRP A 467 9.01 36.31 12.42
C TRP A 467 10.15 37.09 13.09
N ASP A 468 9.84 38.16 13.86
CA ASP A 468 10.83 38.97 14.58
C ASP A 468 11.59 38.13 15.62
N ASP A 469 10.95 37.18 16.28
CA ASP A 469 11.62 36.27 17.21
C ASP A 469 12.65 35.38 16.47
N PHE A 470 12.27 34.89 15.27
CA PHE A 470 13.19 34.10 14.45
C PHE A 470 14.40 34.94 13.96
N VAL A 471 14.15 36.12 13.41
CA VAL A 471 15.21 37.00 12.85
C VAL A 471 16.17 37.48 13.92
N ASN A 472 15.65 37.81 15.12
CA ASN A 472 16.44 38.28 16.26
C ASN A 472 17.09 37.16 17.08
N GLY A 473 17.01 35.90 16.62
CA GLY A 473 17.68 34.77 17.28
C GLY A 473 17.15 34.44 18.66
N LYS A 474 15.85 34.70 18.94
CA LYS A 474 15.22 34.29 20.19
C LYS A 474 15.07 32.76 20.23
N LYS A 475 14.92 32.20 21.42
CA LYS A 475 14.61 30.78 21.58
C LYS A 475 13.25 30.43 20.97
N PRO A 476 13.07 29.24 20.36
CA PRO A 476 11.79 28.84 19.79
C PRO A 476 10.74 28.63 20.88
N ALA A 477 9.47 28.84 20.55
CA ALA A 477 8.36 28.56 21.44
C ALA A 477 8.14 27.04 21.63
N ALA A 478 8.44 26.23 20.60
CA ALA A 478 8.46 24.79 20.68
C ALA A 478 9.59 24.23 19.79
N PHE A 479 10.10 23.07 20.17
CA PHE A 479 11.19 22.41 19.46
C PHE A 479 11.06 20.89 19.51
N GLY A 480 11.47 20.21 18.44
CA GLY A 480 11.53 18.76 18.38
C GLY A 480 12.66 18.27 17.50
N ILE A 481 13.28 17.18 17.91
CA ILE A 481 14.28 16.46 17.12
C ILE A 481 14.25 14.97 17.44
N THR A 482 14.43 14.13 16.43
CA THR A 482 14.85 12.74 16.59
C THR A 482 16.25 12.61 16.02
N HIS A 483 17.18 12.12 16.78
CA HIS A 483 18.57 11.93 16.34
C HIS A 483 19.02 10.48 16.51
N SER A 484 19.99 10.08 15.71
CA SER A 484 20.65 8.79 15.87
C SER A 484 21.49 8.77 17.15
N ASN A 485 21.58 7.62 17.81
CA ASN A 485 22.47 7.41 18.95
C ASN A 485 23.89 7.01 18.52
N ALA A 486 24.13 6.76 17.23
CA ALA A 486 25.45 6.44 16.71
C ALA A 486 26.40 7.66 16.83
N ALA A 487 27.69 7.41 17.05
CA ALA A 487 28.70 8.46 17.23
C ALA A 487 28.89 9.34 15.99
N ASP A 488 28.67 8.80 14.80
CA ASP A 488 28.74 9.49 13.51
C ASP A 488 27.38 10.04 13.07
N LEU A 489 26.35 9.93 13.93
CA LEU A 489 24.95 10.30 13.66
C LEU A 489 24.38 9.61 12.40
N SER A 490 24.96 8.50 11.95
CA SER A 490 24.42 7.74 10.84
C SER A 490 22.99 7.30 11.14
N GLN A 491 22.14 7.37 10.12
CA GLN A 491 20.73 7.11 10.28
C GLN A 491 20.45 5.71 10.82
N PHE A 492 19.64 5.62 11.85
CA PHE A 492 19.12 4.37 12.35
C PHE A 492 18.03 3.80 11.44
N TYR A 493 18.09 2.49 11.19
CA TYR A 493 17.09 1.74 10.47
C TYR A 493 16.54 0.63 11.35
N ALA A 494 15.27 0.73 11.70
CA ALA A 494 14.57 -0.34 12.39
C ALA A 494 14.34 -1.51 11.44
N GLU A 495 14.76 -2.72 11.82
CA GLU A 495 14.60 -3.92 11.02
C GLU A 495 13.76 -4.96 11.76
N MET A 496 12.88 -5.62 11.00
CA MET A 496 12.05 -6.72 11.46
C MET A 496 12.08 -7.86 10.46
N LYS A 497 12.17 -9.08 10.96
CA LYS A 497 12.06 -10.30 10.16
C LYS A 497 10.83 -11.09 10.60
N PHE A 498 10.20 -11.73 9.64
CA PHE A 498 9.05 -12.60 9.83
C PHE A 498 9.20 -13.84 8.97
N GLN A 499 8.85 -15.00 9.52
CA GLN A 499 8.83 -16.26 8.80
C GLN A 499 7.48 -16.92 9.02
N GLN A 500 6.97 -17.62 8.01
CA GLN A 500 5.74 -18.39 8.13
C GLN A 500 5.89 -19.72 7.42
N PHE A 501 5.61 -20.79 8.13
CA PHE A 501 5.48 -22.12 7.59
C PHE A 501 4.02 -22.48 7.48
N SER A 502 3.62 -23.02 6.32
CA SER A 502 2.25 -23.45 6.08
C SER A 502 2.22 -24.84 5.49
N LEU A 503 1.34 -25.69 6.00
CA LEU A 503 0.98 -26.98 5.42
C LEU A 503 -0.50 -26.99 5.13
N TYR A 504 -0.93 -27.56 4.00
CA TYR A 504 -2.33 -27.67 3.69
C TYR A 504 -2.65 -28.97 2.96
N LEU A 505 -3.86 -29.46 3.24
CA LEU A 505 -4.41 -30.68 2.66
C LEU A 505 -5.85 -30.40 2.22
N GLN A 506 -6.23 -30.87 1.05
CA GLN A 506 -7.58 -30.72 0.52
C GLN A 506 -7.99 -31.97 -0.24
N ASP A 507 -9.25 -32.32 -0.14
CA ASP A 507 -9.90 -33.30 -0.98
C ASP A 507 -11.11 -32.66 -1.68
N GLU A 508 -11.19 -32.80 -2.99
CA GLU A 508 -12.38 -32.50 -3.80
C GLU A 508 -13.02 -33.83 -4.18
N ILE A 509 -14.23 -34.05 -3.70
CA ILE A 509 -14.99 -35.28 -3.84
C ILE A 509 -16.13 -35.08 -4.83
N ALA A 510 -16.11 -35.77 -5.96
CA ALA A 510 -17.24 -35.83 -6.90
C ALA A 510 -18.25 -36.89 -6.43
N LEU A 511 -19.14 -36.53 -5.48
CA LEU A 511 -20.14 -37.44 -4.92
C LEU A 511 -21.13 -37.93 -5.98
N SER A 512 -21.38 -37.12 -7.00
CA SER A 512 -22.11 -37.49 -8.22
C SER A 512 -21.62 -36.62 -9.38
N GLU A 513 -22.13 -36.82 -10.58
CA GLU A 513 -21.87 -35.97 -11.75
C GLU A 513 -22.26 -34.50 -11.48
N ASN A 514 -23.23 -34.30 -10.60
CA ASN A 514 -23.85 -33.00 -10.32
C ASN A 514 -23.47 -32.40 -8.97
N LEU A 515 -22.83 -33.15 -8.06
CA LEU A 515 -22.51 -32.70 -6.71
C LEU A 515 -21.02 -32.89 -6.41
N LYS A 516 -20.35 -31.77 -6.17
CA LYS A 516 -18.96 -31.74 -5.69
C LYS A 516 -18.91 -31.14 -4.30
N VAL A 517 -18.08 -31.73 -3.44
CA VAL A 517 -17.78 -31.26 -2.09
C VAL A 517 -16.28 -31.12 -1.96
N THR A 518 -15.82 -29.99 -1.45
CA THR A 518 -14.39 -29.74 -1.18
C THR A 518 -14.23 -29.58 0.32
N GLY A 519 -13.30 -30.32 0.91
CA GLY A 519 -12.94 -30.21 2.33
C GLY A 519 -11.42 -30.05 2.48
N GLY A 520 -10.99 -29.16 3.34
CA GLY A 520 -9.55 -28.98 3.54
C GLY A 520 -9.17 -28.36 4.88
N LEU A 521 -7.90 -28.53 5.21
CA LEU A 521 -7.27 -27.99 6.42
C LEU A 521 -5.99 -27.26 6.03
N ARG A 522 -5.78 -26.07 6.60
CA ARG A 522 -4.53 -25.35 6.50
C ARG A 522 -3.98 -25.05 7.89
N PHE A 523 -2.70 -25.32 8.05
CA PHE A 523 -1.91 -25.06 9.26
C PHE A 523 -0.90 -23.97 8.97
N GLU A 524 -0.83 -22.94 9.82
CA GLU A 524 0.07 -21.80 9.63
C GLU A 524 0.78 -21.49 10.95
N LEU A 525 2.12 -21.48 10.90
CA LEU A 525 2.98 -21.18 12.04
C LEU A 525 3.81 -19.93 11.74
N PRO A 526 3.42 -18.76 12.27
CA PRO A 526 4.23 -17.55 12.20
C PRO A 526 5.38 -17.64 13.21
N ILE A 527 6.58 -17.19 12.80
CA ILE A 527 7.77 -17.11 13.63
C ILE A 527 8.33 -15.71 13.54
N TYR A 528 8.59 -15.10 14.69
CA TYR A 528 9.19 -13.78 14.82
C TYR A 528 10.60 -13.94 15.39
N PRO A 529 11.66 -13.71 14.59
CA PRO A 529 13.04 -13.76 15.09
C PRO A 529 13.29 -12.72 16.17
N SER A 530 14.18 -13.01 17.10
CA SER A 530 14.47 -12.19 18.28
C SER A 530 14.89 -10.76 17.94
N LEU A 531 14.43 -9.81 18.76
CA LEU A 531 14.84 -8.40 18.78
C LEU A 531 15.87 -8.10 19.88
N LYS A 532 16.75 -9.02 20.24
CA LYS A 532 17.68 -8.87 21.37
C LYS A 532 18.46 -7.56 21.41
N ASN A 533 18.76 -6.97 20.25
CA ASN A 533 19.47 -5.70 20.14
C ASN A 533 18.56 -4.48 20.37
N ASN A 534 17.31 -4.69 20.73
CA ASN A 534 16.30 -3.66 20.96
C ASN A 534 15.90 -3.54 22.44
N TYR A 535 16.59 -4.23 23.33
CA TYR A 535 16.32 -4.19 24.76
C TYR A 535 16.77 -2.87 25.37
N ASN A 536 15.81 -2.14 25.96
CA ASN A 536 16.05 -0.93 26.73
C ASN A 536 15.96 -1.24 28.23
N GLU A 537 17.12 -1.26 28.91
CA GLU A 537 17.23 -1.65 30.31
C GLU A 537 16.49 -0.66 31.24
N ASP A 538 16.57 0.63 30.96
CA ASP A 538 15.94 1.64 31.79
C ASP A 538 14.41 1.62 31.69
N PHE A 539 13.90 1.33 30.49
CA PHE A 539 12.46 1.11 30.31
C PHE A 539 11.98 -0.16 31.05
N ALA A 540 12.75 -1.24 30.96
CA ALA A 540 12.39 -2.53 31.58
C ALA A 540 12.36 -2.48 33.13
N LYS A 541 12.98 -1.48 33.75
CA LYS A 541 12.93 -1.23 35.21
C LYS A 541 11.65 -0.52 35.64
N LEU A 542 10.95 0.15 34.73
CA LEU A 542 9.73 0.89 35.03
C LEU A 542 8.58 -0.05 35.41
N ASP A 543 7.82 0.38 36.43
CA ASP A 543 6.64 -0.35 36.91
C ASP A 543 5.37 0.38 36.49
N PHE A 544 4.48 -0.34 35.79
CA PHE A 544 3.21 0.17 35.29
C PHE A 544 2.04 -0.51 36.04
N GLY A 545 1.93 -0.21 37.31
CA GLY A 545 0.87 -0.76 38.17
C GLY A 545 1.05 -2.25 38.50
N GLY A 546 2.30 -2.66 38.77
CA GLY A 546 2.67 -4.04 39.07
C GLY A 546 3.08 -4.86 37.87
N THR A 547 3.06 -4.28 36.65
CA THR A 547 3.48 -4.94 35.42
C THR A 547 4.70 -4.24 34.84
N ARG A 548 5.67 -5.02 34.37
CA ARG A 548 6.85 -4.55 33.65
C ARG A 548 6.81 -5.04 32.23
N TYR A 549 7.26 -4.19 31.31
CA TYR A 549 7.30 -4.49 29.87
C TYR A 549 8.73 -4.38 29.35
N SER A 550 8.99 -4.99 28.19
CA SER A 550 10.29 -4.92 27.54
C SER A 550 10.12 -4.48 26.08
N THR A 551 11.08 -3.68 25.58
CA THR A 551 11.07 -3.17 24.19
C THR A 551 11.46 -4.23 23.16
N ASP A 552 11.98 -5.38 23.58
CA ASP A 552 12.36 -6.50 22.73
C ASP A 552 11.31 -7.63 22.65
N GLN A 553 10.12 -7.40 23.21
CA GLN A 553 9.02 -8.37 23.18
C GLN A 553 8.47 -8.54 21.76
N LEU A 554 8.18 -9.81 21.44
CA LEU A 554 7.57 -10.24 20.17
C LEU A 554 6.43 -11.22 20.45
N PRO A 555 5.48 -11.39 19.52
CA PRO A 555 4.44 -12.39 19.67
C PRO A 555 5.05 -13.80 19.72
N ASP A 556 4.49 -14.65 20.56
CA ASP A 556 4.81 -16.08 20.57
C ASP A 556 4.40 -16.75 19.25
N ALA A 557 5.18 -17.74 18.82
CA ALA A 557 4.80 -18.58 17.70
C ALA A 557 3.56 -19.41 18.05
N LYS A 558 2.41 -19.11 17.42
CA LYS A 558 1.13 -19.80 17.67
C LYS A 558 0.60 -20.43 16.39
N LEU A 559 0.39 -21.74 16.42
CA LEU A 559 -0.19 -22.46 15.29
C LEU A 559 -1.64 -22.06 15.08
N SER A 560 -1.97 -21.64 13.86
CA SER A 560 -3.32 -21.40 13.39
C SER A 560 -3.81 -22.58 12.55
N VAL A 561 -5.05 -23.02 12.77
CA VAL A 561 -5.68 -24.09 12.00
C VAL A 561 -6.92 -23.56 11.33
N SER A 562 -6.99 -23.66 10.00
CA SER A 562 -8.02 -23.10 9.16
C SER A 562 -8.79 -24.21 8.42
N PRO A 563 -9.87 -24.75 9.02
CA PRO A 563 -10.77 -25.67 8.33
C PRO A 563 -11.64 -24.95 7.33
N ARG A 564 -11.87 -25.58 6.17
CA ARG A 564 -12.74 -25.06 5.11
C ARG A 564 -13.53 -26.20 4.47
N VAL A 565 -14.79 -25.96 4.18
CA VAL A 565 -15.66 -26.86 3.43
C VAL A 565 -16.48 -26.04 2.45
N GLY A 566 -16.56 -26.51 1.22
CA GLY A 566 -17.38 -25.92 0.17
C GLY A 566 -18.12 -26.99 -0.63
N PHE A 567 -19.19 -26.61 -1.29
CA PHE A 567 -19.93 -27.49 -2.18
C PHE A 567 -20.48 -26.74 -3.39
N ASN A 568 -20.69 -27.47 -4.47
CA ASN A 568 -21.39 -27.01 -5.67
C ASN A 568 -22.33 -28.14 -6.12
N TRP A 569 -23.63 -27.86 -6.20
CA TRP A 569 -24.66 -28.82 -6.55
C TRP A 569 -25.53 -28.30 -7.69
N ASP A 570 -25.35 -28.91 -8.85
CA ASP A 570 -26.24 -28.71 -9.99
C ASP A 570 -27.52 -29.53 -9.80
N LEU A 571 -28.62 -28.87 -9.44
CA LEU A 571 -29.88 -29.52 -9.12
C LEU A 571 -30.56 -30.18 -10.34
N THR A 572 -30.23 -29.77 -11.53
CA THR A 572 -30.87 -30.22 -12.78
C THR A 572 -29.99 -31.09 -13.67
N GLY A 573 -28.67 -31.08 -13.44
CA GLY A 573 -27.69 -31.72 -14.33
C GLY A 573 -27.39 -30.93 -15.63
N GLU A 574 -28.16 -29.89 -15.89
CA GLU A 574 -28.03 -29.00 -17.05
C GLU A 574 -27.53 -27.60 -16.68
N ARG A 575 -27.14 -27.43 -15.41
CA ARG A 575 -26.72 -26.14 -14.80
C ARG A 575 -27.75 -25.01 -14.95
N LYS A 576 -29.02 -25.38 -14.95
CA LYS A 576 -30.11 -24.42 -14.95
C LYS A 576 -30.35 -23.83 -13.56
N TYR A 577 -30.18 -24.68 -12.53
CA TYR A 577 -30.28 -24.30 -11.12
C TYR A 577 -29.08 -24.88 -10.35
N VAL A 578 -28.24 -24.03 -9.79
CA VAL A 578 -27.06 -24.43 -9.01
C VAL A 578 -27.15 -23.87 -7.60
N LEU A 579 -27.05 -24.76 -6.61
CA LEU A 579 -26.88 -24.39 -5.21
C LEU A 579 -25.41 -24.56 -4.83
N ARG A 580 -24.79 -23.50 -4.35
CA ARG A 580 -23.39 -23.51 -3.94
C ARG A 580 -23.18 -22.78 -2.62
N GLY A 581 -22.14 -23.13 -1.91
CA GLY A 581 -21.82 -22.48 -0.64
C GLY A 581 -20.69 -23.17 0.08
N GLY A 582 -20.46 -22.71 1.30
CA GLY A 582 -19.43 -23.28 2.17
C GLY A 582 -19.23 -22.47 3.43
N THR A 583 -18.29 -22.96 4.24
CA THR A 583 -17.92 -22.32 5.50
C THR A 583 -16.45 -22.58 5.80
N GLY A 584 -15.77 -21.65 6.49
CA GLY A 584 -14.39 -21.84 6.85
C GLY A 584 -13.78 -20.69 7.63
N LEU A 585 -12.60 -20.97 8.20
CA LEU A 585 -11.78 -19.99 8.90
C LEU A 585 -10.68 -19.47 7.96
N PHE A 586 -10.50 -18.15 7.96
CA PHE A 586 -9.48 -17.46 7.17
C PHE A 586 -8.56 -16.69 8.11
N VAL A 587 -7.25 -16.81 7.92
CA VAL A 587 -6.23 -16.14 8.71
C VAL A 587 -5.59 -15.04 7.86
N GLY A 588 -5.55 -13.83 8.41
CA GLY A 588 -4.96 -12.65 7.79
C GLY A 588 -3.52 -12.42 8.20
N ARG A 589 -3.05 -11.19 8.02
CA ARG A 589 -1.68 -10.75 8.31
C ARG A 589 -1.67 -9.56 9.26
N LEU A 590 -0.61 -9.44 10.05
CA LEU A 590 -0.35 -8.23 10.83
C LEU A 590 0.37 -7.19 9.96
N PRO A 591 0.04 -5.90 10.08
CA PRO A 591 0.80 -4.83 9.46
C PRO A 591 2.22 -4.77 10.05
N PHE A 592 3.26 -4.86 9.22
CA PHE A 592 4.65 -4.83 9.72
C PHE A 592 5.06 -3.51 10.36
N VAL A 593 4.38 -2.42 10.05
CA VAL A 593 4.59 -1.12 10.70
C VAL A 593 4.47 -1.20 12.23
N TRP A 594 3.56 -2.01 12.76
CA TRP A 594 3.42 -2.16 14.21
C TRP A 594 4.64 -2.82 14.84
N LEU A 595 5.14 -3.87 14.20
CA LEU A 595 6.30 -4.63 14.70
C LEU A 595 7.60 -3.80 14.57
N VAL A 596 7.77 -3.11 13.44
CA VAL A 596 8.92 -2.24 13.20
C VAL A 596 8.92 -1.02 14.13
N SER A 597 7.73 -0.50 14.47
CA SER A 597 7.61 0.65 15.40
C SER A 597 8.10 0.31 16.80
N ALA A 598 7.99 -0.96 17.24
CA ALA A 598 8.57 -1.38 18.53
C ALA A 598 10.09 -1.21 18.54
N VAL A 599 10.76 -1.46 17.41
CA VAL A 599 12.19 -1.23 17.24
C VAL A 599 12.51 0.27 17.17
N GLY A 600 11.77 1.01 16.34
CA GLY A 600 12.00 2.43 16.10
C GLY A 600 11.80 3.31 17.34
N ASN A 601 10.83 2.94 18.19
CA ASN A 601 10.43 3.73 19.36
C ASN A 601 11.03 3.23 20.70
N SER A 602 12.06 2.40 20.64
CA SER A 602 12.72 1.83 21.83
C SER A 602 13.76 2.75 22.48
N ASN A 603 14.15 3.83 21.83
CA ASN A 603 15.30 4.70 22.18
C ASN A 603 16.66 3.98 22.21
N VAL A 604 16.79 2.79 21.64
CA VAL A 604 18.07 2.09 21.56
C VAL A 604 18.94 2.63 20.41
N GLY A 605 18.36 2.76 19.20
CA GLY A 605 19.11 3.20 18.03
C GLY A 605 18.96 4.70 17.71
N GLN A 606 17.90 5.33 18.22
CA GLN A 606 17.64 6.75 18.05
C GLN A 606 16.90 7.28 19.27
N THR A 607 17.08 8.56 19.58
CA THR A 607 16.44 9.24 20.70
C THR A 607 15.57 10.38 20.20
N GLN A 608 14.40 10.52 20.80
CA GLN A 608 13.46 11.61 20.54
C GLN A 608 13.53 12.64 21.68
N TYR A 609 13.68 13.90 21.32
CA TYR A 609 13.63 15.03 22.24
C TYR A 609 12.57 16.02 21.75
N PHE A 610 11.58 16.31 22.62
CA PHE A 610 10.49 17.22 22.30
C PHE A 610 10.22 18.17 23.46
N TYR A 611 10.04 19.43 23.09
CA TYR A 611 9.78 20.53 24.00
C TYR A 611 8.52 21.28 23.54
N ASN A 612 7.42 21.08 24.23
CA ASN A 612 6.11 21.60 23.82
C ASN A 612 5.76 22.97 24.42
N LYS A 613 6.44 23.39 25.49
CA LYS A 613 6.02 24.58 26.23
C LYS A 613 7.20 25.27 26.87
N VAL A 614 7.17 26.60 26.86
CA VAL A 614 8.15 27.41 27.58
C VAL A 614 7.98 27.18 29.08
N ASP A 615 8.61 26.16 29.63
CA ASP A 615 8.93 26.13 31.05
C ASP A 615 10.26 26.84 31.24
N ALA A 616 10.20 28.06 31.73
CA ALA A 616 11.36 28.90 31.93
C ALA A 616 12.40 28.28 32.92
N ASN A 617 12.05 27.19 33.62
CA ASN A 617 12.88 26.65 34.70
C ASN A 617 13.56 25.30 34.36
N THR A 618 13.16 24.56 33.38
CA THR A 618 13.67 23.20 33.12
C THR A 618 13.94 22.85 31.66
N GLY A 619 13.45 23.62 30.68
CA GLY A 619 13.53 23.29 29.27
C GLY A 619 14.77 23.84 28.58
N LYS A 620 15.66 22.97 28.13
CA LYS A 620 16.74 23.33 27.22
C LYS A 620 16.19 23.43 25.80
N GLN A 621 16.13 24.63 25.27
CA GLN A 621 15.83 24.90 23.90
C GLN A 621 17.13 25.23 23.17
N PRO A 622 17.45 24.56 22.05
CA PRO A 622 18.59 24.98 21.26
C PRO A 622 18.32 26.32 20.59
N ASP A 623 19.36 27.05 20.26
CA ASP A 623 19.31 28.13 19.30
C ASP A 623 18.98 27.57 17.90
N PHE A 624 18.65 28.44 16.96
CA PHE A 624 18.43 27.99 15.60
C PHE A 624 19.75 27.59 14.93
N HIS A 625 19.85 26.31 14.54
CA HIS A 625 20.96 25.78 13.78
C HIS A 625 20.46 25.05 12.54
N THR A 626 21.22 25.14 11.46
CA THR A 626 20.86 24.53 10.18
C THR A 626 21.37 23.09 10.00
N ASN A 627 22.17 22.60 10.95
CA ASN A 627 22.68 21.22 10.93
C ASN A 627 22.52 20.53 12.29
N VAL A 628 22.38 19.20 12.23
CA VAL A 628 22.06 18.37 13.41
C VAL A 628 23.20 18.39 14.44
N ASN A 629 24.48 18.44 14.03
CA ASN A 629 25.60 18.43 14.97
C ASN A 629 25.57 19.66 15.90
N ASP A 630 25.30 20.85 15.34
CA ASP A 630 25.21 22.08 16.11
C ASP A 630 23.98 22.10 17.01
N ILE A 631 22.83 21.55 16.51
CA ILE A 631 21.65 21.37 17.34
C ILE A 631 21.94 20.49 18.56
N LEU A 632 22.57 19.34 18.38
CA LEU A 632 22.88 18.42 19.47
C LEU A 632 23.94 18.99 20.43
N LYS A 633 24.92 19.69 19.89
CA LYS A 633 25.93 20.37 20.71
C LYS A 633 25.30 21.41 21.66
N ASP A 634 24.37 22.19 21.16
CA ASP A 634 23.62 23.17 21.95
C ASP A 634 22.64 22.49 22.94
N LEU A 635 21.85 21.55 22.44
CA LEU A 635 20.84 20.82 23.23
C LEU A 635 21.44 20.09 24.44
N TYR A 636 22.63 19.52 24.29
CA TYR A 636 23.34 18.74 25.31
C TYR A 636 24.51 19.47 25.96
N ASP A 637 24.63 20.81 25.83
CA ASP A 637 25.76 21.62 26.37
C ASP A 637 27.15 21.08 25.97
N GLY A 638 27.26 20.57 24.75
CA GLY A 638 28.49 19.95 24.25
C GLY A 638 28.80 18.56 24.84
N LYS A 639 27.87 17.95 25.57
CA LYS A 639 28.03 16.66 26.29
C LYS A 639 27.23 15.54 25.65
N PHE A 640 26.94 15.61 24.36
CA PHE A 640 26.26 14.50 23.68
C PHE A 640 27.08 13.22 23.83
N THR A 641 26.45 12.19 24.42
CA THR A 641 27.07 10.87 24.66
C THR A 641 26.54 9.89 23.63
N PRO A 642 27.36 9.44 22.66
CA PRO A 642 26.96 8.42 21.73
C PRO A 642 26.57 7.11 22.43
N ASN A 643 25.59 6.42 21.84
CA ASN A 643 25.04 5.15 22.35
C ASN A 643 24.46 5.21 23.78
N GLU A 644 24.21 6.40 24.31
CA GLU A 644 23.43 6.54 25.55
C GLU A 644 21.99 6.12 25.28
N VAL A 645 21.49 5.18 26.10
CA VAL A 645 20.14 4.67 26.00
C VAL A 645 19.35 5.18 27.19
N VAL A 646 18.27 5.92 26.90
CA VAL A 646 17.34 6.42 27.93
C VAL A 646 15.97 5.78 27.73
N ALA A 647 15.18 5.67 28.79
CA ALA A 647 13.81 5.14 28.68
C ALA A 647 13.00 5.98 27.69
N PRO A 648 12.29 5.35 26.72
CA PRO A 648 11.45 6.07 25.77
C PRO A 648 10.21 6.65 26.45
N GLN A 649 9.83 7.87 26.07
CA GLN A 649 8.61 8.52 26.56
C GLN A 649 7.33 7.93 25.93
N SER A 650 7.42 7.42 24.72
CA SER A 650 6.29 6.88 23.95
C SER A 650 6.69 5.57 23.24
N PRO A 651 6.94 4.48 23.98
CA PRO A 651 7.32 3.20 23.39
C PRO A 651 6.15 2.53 22.70
N THR A 652 6.45 1.69 21.71
CA THR A 652 5.52 0.71 21.16
C THR A 652 5.85 -0.65 21.75
N ILE A 653 4.91 -1.24 22.50
CA ILE A 653 5.08 -2.55 23.13
C ILE A 653 4.18 -3.57 22.46
N ILE A 654 4.71 -4.76 22.17
CA ILE A 654 3.99 -5.85 21.54
C ILE A 654 3.64 -6.90 22.60
N ASP A 655 2.36 -7.26 22.68
CA ASP A 655 1.92 -8.34 23.55
C ASP A 655 2.40 -9.70 23.00
N THR A 656 3.02 -10.50 23.84
CA THR A 656 3.45 -11.88 23.50
C THR A 656 2.27 -12.78 23.14
N ASN A 657 1.06 -12.45 23.62
CA ASN A 657 -0.17 -13.15 23.30
C ASN A 657 -0.85 -12.70 22.01
N LEU A 658 -0.29 -11.74 21.28
CA LEU A 658 -0.84 -11.28 20.01
C LEU A 658 -1.05 -12.45 19.06
N LYS A 659 -2.26 -12.55 18.51
CA LYS A 659 -2.66 -13.60 17.55
C LYS A 659 -2.83 -12.99 16.15
N MET A 660 -2.65 -13.81 15.13
CA MET A 660 -2.99 -13.43 13.77
C MET A 660 -4.48 -13.13 13.66
N PRO A 661 -4.89 -12.05 12.95
CA PRO A 661 -6.29 -11.78 12.71
C PRO A 661 -6.93 -12.94 11.96
N SER A 662 -8.14 -13.27 12.29
CA SER A 662 -8.86 -14.36 11.64
C SER A 662 -10.35 -14.06 11.54
N THR A 663 -10.99 -14.58 10.48
CA THR A 663 -12.41 -14.38 10.20
C THR A 663 -13.04 -15.71 9.81
N TRP A 664 -14.14 -16.07 10.47
CA TRP A 664 -15.02 -17.14 10.02
C TRP A 664 -15.99 -16.61 8.97
N LYS A 665 -16.03 -17.27 7.82
CA LYS A 665 -16.93 -16.89 6.73
C LYS A 665 -17.80 -18.07 6.33
N THR A 666 -19.06 -17.77 6.05
CA THR A 666 -20.03 -18.71 5.49
C THR A 666 -20.74 -18.03 4.32
N SER A 667 -20.86 -18.69 3.20
CA SER A 667 -21.64 -18.22 2.06
C SER A 667 -22.61 -19.29 1.58
N LEU A 668 -23.76 -18.86 1.08
CA LEU A 668 -24.72 -19.67 0.39
C LEU A 668 -25.28 -18.89 -0.80
N ALA A 669 -25.27 -19.50 -1.96
CA ALA A 669 -25.76 -18.88 -3.19
C ALA A 669 -26.64 -19.85 -3.98
N PHE A 670 -27.62 -19.27 -4.65
CA PHE A 670 -28.49 -19.94 -5.59
C PHE A 670 -28.39 -19.23 -6.93
N ASP A 671 -27.84 -19.93 -7.93
CA ASP A 671 -27.70 -19.43 -9.29
C ASP A 671 -28.79 -20.05 -10.15
N MET A 672 -29.43 -19.26 -11.00
CA MET A 672 -30.46 -19.75 -11.93
C MET A 672 -30.32 -19.11 -13.32
N LYS A 673 -30.56 -19.89 -14.33
CA LYS A 673 -30.65 -19.43 -15.72
C LYS A 673 -32.09 -19.16 -16.07
N LEU A 674 -32.45 -17.89 -16.27
CA LEU A 674 -33.77 -17.44 -16.65
C LEU A 674 -33.93 -17.44 -18.18
N PRO A 675 -35.18 -17.41 -18.72
CA PRO A 675 -35.42 -17.25 -20.14
C PRO A 675 -34.74 -16.00 -20.71
N GLY A 676 -34.22 -16.08 -21.94
CA GLY A 676 -33.50 -14.97 -22.58
C GLY A 676 -32.03 -14.87 -22.22
N ASP A 677 -31.40 -15.98 -21.79
CA ASP A 677 -29.97 -16.07 -21.41
C ASP A 677 -29.57 -15.10 -20.26
N ILE A 678 -30.50 -14.88 -19.33
CA ILE A 678 -30.26 -14.08 -18.13
C ILE A 678 -29.78 -15.00 -17.03
N ASP A 679 -28.55 -14.78 -16.55
CA ASP A 679 -28.02 -15.40 -15.34
C ASP A 679 -28.44 -14.59 -14.13
N PHE A 680 -29.12 -15.23 -13.16
CA PHE A 680 -29.57 -14.61 -11.93
C PHE A 680 -28.97 -15.33 -10.73
N THR A 681 -28.35 -14.58 -9.80
CA THR A 681 -27.73 -15.11 -8.59
C THR A 681 -28.29 -14.40 -7.35
N VAL A 682 -28.68 -15.17 -6.36
CA VAL A 682 -28.92 -14.67 -4.99
C VAL A 682 -27.84 -15.28 -4.10
N GLU A 683 -27.07 -14.43 -3.42
CA GLU A 683 -25.98 -14.86 -2.56
C GLU A 683 -26.01 -14.15 -1.21
N GLY A 684 -25.89 -14.91 -0.13
CA GLY A 684 -25.72 -14.42 1.23
C GLY A 684 -24.33 -14.76 1.77
N ILE A 685 -23.69 -13.80 2.44
CA ILE A 685 -22.39 -14.00 3.09
C ILE A 685 -22.51 -13.56 4.54
N TYR A 686 -22.07 -14.43 5.45
CA TYR A 686 -21.92 -14.12 6.87
C TYR A 686 -20.43 -14.15 7.23
N SER A 687 -19.95 -13.12 7.91
CA SER A 687 -18.56 -13.01 8.37
C SER A 687 -18.53 -12.64 9.86
N ARG A 688 -17.63 -13.31 10.61
CA ARG A 688 -17.38 -13.02 12.03
C ARG A 688 -15.86 -12.98 12.29
N ASP A 689 -15.40 -11.83 12.73
CA ASP A 689 -13.97 -11.65 13.04
C ASP A 689 -13.64 -12.21 14.43
N TYR A 690 -12.48 -12.88 14.50
CA TYR A 690 -11.78 -13.27 15.71
C TYR A 690 -10.41 -12.60 15.71
N ASN A 691 -9.98 -12.02 16.84
CA ASN A 691 -8.74 -11.26 16.96
C ASN A 691 -8.65 -10.15 15.88
N PRO A 692 -9.65 -9.25 15.76
CA PRO A 692 -9.62 -8.22 14.75
C PRO A 692 -8.42 -7.30 14.96
N VAL A 693 -7.88 -6.81 13.85
CA VAL A 693 -6.93 -5.69 13.81
C VAL A 693 -7.78 -4.42 13.75
N VAL A 694 -7.80 -3.65 14.83
CA VAL A 694 -8.60 -2.43 14.96
C VAL A 694 -7.72 -1.19 14.79
#